data_66ec9e696db078389675a16009ace40d
#
_entry.id   66ec9e696db078389675a16009ace40d
#
_cell.length_a   1.000
_cell.length_b   1.000
_cell.length_c   1.000
_cell.angle_alpha   90.00
_cell.angle_beta   90.00
_cell.angle_gamma   90.00
#
_symmetry.space_group_name_H-M   'P 1'
#
loop_
_entity.id
_entity.type
_entity.pdbx_description
1 polymer ?
#
loop_
_entity_poly.entity_id
_entity_poly.type
_entity_poly.pdbx_seq_one_letter_code
_entity_poly.pdbx_strand_id
1 'polypeptide(L)'
;RQRQMCIRDSTIMAEEIKSNKSMKFDKIQIKLASPENILEWSHGEVTKPETINYRTLKPEKDGLFCERIFGPSKDWECHCGKYKKIKDKGIVCDKCGVEVTKASVRRDRMGHIHLAAPVSHIWYFKGIPSRMDLILDIGPKNLEKVLYFASYIVIDPGETDIPFKKILSETEYRELCEQYGSKAFRVGMGAEAILELLQMVNLEEEEVRLKEELANTTSQKAARLIKRIEVVEAFKNAGTKPEWMILTEIPVIPPDLRPMVQLDGGRFATSDLNDLYRRIINRNNRLARLLELGAPEIIVRNEKRMLQEAVDALIDNGRRNGRPVTGPGNRALKSLSDLLKGKQGRFRQNLLGKRVDYSGRSVIVVGPELKIYQCGLPKEMAIELFKPFVMKELVSSGYCPNVKGAKKKVEKLETEVWDVLEDVIKEHPVMLNRAPTLHRLGIQAFEPILVEGKAIKLHPLVCTAFNADFDGDQMAVHLPLSVEAQAECRFLLLSPNNLLKPSDGGPVAVPSQDMVLGIYYLTQERPGALGEGKSFKSVNEAILAYENGIITLHSKINVRVTKTLEDGTVKSDVINSTLGRFLFNEIIPQDLGFVDRSIPENECKLEVDFLVRKKELKKILEKVINTHGATKTAEVLDLIKSTGYKYSTRASMTVSISDMTVPAQKKDMLAAAEATVDKIMKNFRRGLITEEERYKEVVATWFDTDAKLTDALISGLDKYNNIFMMADSGARGSNQQIKQLAGMRGLMADTSGRTIELPIKSNFREGLDVLEYFISAHGARKGLSDTALRTADSGYLTRRLVDVSQELIIREVDCSEGKEIPGMVVKAFMEGQEVIEGLKDRITGRYLAEDIVDPETGEILIKKNHMITPKRAEIIEKLGLKEVKIRTVLSCKSHLGVCAKCYGANMATGQQVQVGEAVGIIAAQSIGEPGTQLTMRTFHAGGVAGDDITQGLPRVEELFEARKPKGLAIIAEFGGVAKIVDTKKKREVVVTDPMTGNVKNYPVSYIHLRAH
;
A
#
# COMPACT_ATOMS: atom_id res chain seq x y z
N ARG A 1 50.11 -4.61 -33.19
CA ARG A 1 49.89 -5.62 -32.13
C ARG A 1 48.78 -5.20 -31.14
N GLN A 2 48.70 -3.93 -30.75
CA GLN A 2 47.62 -3.46 -29.86
C GLN A 2 46.23 -3.48 -30.51
N ARG A 3 46.09 -3.11 -31.79
CA ARG A 3 44.80 -3.23 -32.53
C ARG A 3 44.31 -4.68 -32.73
N GLN A 4 45.23 -5.63 -32.86
CA GLN A 4 44.86 -7.05 -32.95
C GLN A 4 44.43 -7.65 -31.60
N MET A 5 44.97 -7.14 -30.47
CA MET A 5 44.46 -7.53 -29.12
C MET A 5 43.06 -7.04 -28.92
N CYS A 6 42.74 -5.77 -29.22
CA CYS A 6 41.38 -5.22 -29.08
C CYS A 6 40.33 -5.95 -29.97
N ILE A 7 40.72 -6.40 -31.15
CA ILE A 7 39.82 -7.18 -32.05
C ILE A 7 39.61 -8.60 -31.51
N ARG A 8 40.64 -9.23 -30.92
CA ARG A 8 40.48 -10.54 -30.25
C ARG A 8 39.63 -10.48 -29.01
N ASP A 9 39.82 -9.45 -28.18
CA ASP A 9 38.99 -9.27 -26.97
C ASP A 9 37.55 -8.92 -27.31
N SER A 10 37.32 -8.14 -28.35
CA SER A 10 35.94 -7.88 -28.83
C SER A 10 35.26 -9.09 -29.48
N THR A 11 35.99 -9.98 -30.14
CA THR A 11 35.47 -11.24 -30.68
C THR A 11 35.19 -12.26 -29.58
N ILE A 12 36.06 -12.34 -28.56
CA ILE A 12 35.85 -13.22 -27.40
C ILE A 12 34.67 -12.70 -26.56
N MET A 13 34.53 -11.39 -26.33
CA MET A 13 33.36 -10.79 -25.73
C MET A 13 32.09 -11.00 -26.57
N ALA A 14 32.18 -10.93 -27.89
CA ALA A 14 31.04 -11.20 -28.77
C ALA A 14 30.65 -12.71 -28.81
N GLU A 15 31.59 -13.64 -28.60
CA GLU A 15 31.31 -15.05 -28.41
C GLU A 15 30.78 -15.38 -27.00
N GLU A 16 31.29 -14.72 -25.93
CA GLU A 16 30.70 -14.82 -24.58
C GLU A 16 29.31 -14.19 -24.51
N ILE A 17 29.04 -13.11 -25.24
CA ILE A 17 27.71 -12.52 -25.40
C ILE A 17 26.80 -13.45 -26.26
N LYS A 18 27.37 -14.19 -27.20
CA LYS A 18 26.60 -15.20 -27.96
C LYS A 18 26.28 -16.47 -27.15
N SER A 19 27.09 -16.81 -26.14
CA SER A 19 26.79 -17.92 -25.21
C SER A 19 25.75 -17.53 -24.14
N ASN A 20 25.57 -16.26 -23.85
CA ASN A 20 24.44 -15.72 -23.10
C ASN A 20 23.28 -15.34 -24.01
N LYS A 21 22.90 -16.22 -24.95
CA LYS A 21 21.56 -16.15 -25.52
C LYS A 21 20.59 -16.31 -24.36
N SER A 22 20.02 -15.20 -23.90
CA SER A 22 18.83 -15.25 -23.03
C SER A 22 17.84 -16.16 -23.75
N MET A 23 17.61 -17.36 -23.18
CA MET A 23 16.57 -18.24 -23.72
C MET A 23 15.29 -17.44 -23.71
N LYS A 24 14.82 -17.05 -24.88
CA LYS A 24 13.48 -16.47 -25.02
C LYS A 24 12.50 -17.57 -24.71
N PHE A 25 11.79 -17.44 -23.63
CA PHE A 25 10.73 -18.34 -23.22
C PHE A 25 9.42 -17.58 -23.14
N ASP A 26 8.34 -18.21 -23.56
CA ASP A 26 7.00 -17.61 -23.52
C ASP A 26 6.31 -17.89 -22.18
N LYS A 27 6.65 -18.99 -21.52
CA LYS A 27 6.00 -19.45 -20.29
C LYS A 27 7.02 -20.06 -19.34
N ILE A 28 6.77 -19.91 -18.03
CA ILE A 28 7.47 -20.59 -16.95
C ILE A 28 6.48 -21.51 -16.24
N GLN A 29 6.84 -22.77 -16.07
CA GLN A 29 6.05 -23.74 -15.33
C GLN A 29 6.79 -24.18 -14.07
N ILE A 30 6.11 -24.16 -12.94
CA ILE A 30 6.62 -24.70 -11.68
C ILE A 30 6.02 -26.08 -11.47
N LYS A 31 6.88 -27.10 -11.38
CA LYS A 31 6.47 -28.48 -11.16
C LYS A 31 7.39 -29.21 -10.17
N LEU A 32 6.98 -30.39 -9.71
CA LEU A 32 7.81 -31.26 -8.90
C LEU A 32 9.02 -31.76 -9.70
N ALA A 33 10.19 -31.82 -9.07
CA ALA A 33 11.36 -32.45 -9.62
C ALA A 33 11.33 -33.96 -9.37
N SER A 34 11.67 -34.75 -10.40
CA SER A 34 11.90 -36.18 -10.20
C SER A 34 13.25 -36.42 -9.53
N PRO A 35 13.46 -37.59 -8.89
CA PRO A 35 14.77 -37.96 -8.37
C PRO A 35 15.85 -37.96 -9.47
N GLU A 36 15.50 -38.32 -10.68
CA GLU A 36 16.40 -38.32 -11.86
C GLU A 36 16.84 -36.89 -12.23
N ASN A 37 15.91 -35.93 -12.22
CA ASN A 37 16.23 -34.51 -12.43
C ASN A 37 17.19 -33.96 -11.36
N ILE A 38 17.01 -34.37 -10.09
CA ILE A 38 17.92 -33.96 -9.02
C ILE A 38 19.33 -34.51 -9.25
N LEU A 39 19.43 -35.75 -9.68
CA LEU A 39 20.72 -36.38 -10.02
C LEU A 39 21.38 -35.75 -11.25
N GLU A 40 20.59 -35.36 -12.25
CA GLU A 40 21.07 -34.66 -13.44
C GLU A 40 21.65 -33.26 -13.08
N TRP A 41 20.99 -32.52 -12.17
CA TRP A 41 21.49 -31.21 -11.73
C TRP A 41 22.71 -31.32 -10.81
N SER A 42 22.90 -32.46 -10.17
CA SER A 42 23.96 -32.66 -9.18
C SER A 42 25.31 -32.97 -9.83
N HIS A 43 26.36 -32.35 -9.32
CA HIS A 43 27.74 -32.61 -9.72
C HIS A 43 28.45 -33.63 -8.79
N GLY A 44 27.77 -34.14 -7.80
CA GLY A 44 28.28 -35.16 -6.90
C GLY A 44 27.53 -35.27 -5.59
N GLU A 45 27.78 -36.38 -4.89
CA GLU A 45 27.15 -36.68 -3.59
C GLU A 45 27.92 -36.03 -2.44
N VAL A 46 27.20 -35.45 -1.50
CA VAL A 46 27.76 -34.89 -0.25
C VAL A 46 27.60 -35.94 0.87
N THR A 47 28.70 -36.58 1.27
CA THR A 47 28.68 -37.67 2.27
C THR A 47 29.12 -37.23 3.63
N LYS A 48 29.89 -36.15 3.74
CA LYS A 48 30.47 -35.65 5.00
C LYS A 48 29.81 -34.38 5.51
N PRO A 49 29.59 -34.31 6.85
CA PRO A 49 29.00 -33.11 7.45
C PRO A 49 29.97 -31.92 7.61
N GLU A 50 31.26 -32.18 7.40
CA GLU A 50 32.29 -31.13 7.55
C GLU A 50 32.14 -30.03 6.50
N THR A 51 32.49 -28.81 6.89
CA THR A 51 32.41 -27.64 6.04
C THR A 51 33.78 -27.19 5.54
N ILE A 52 34.56 -26.63 6.41
CA ILE A 52 35.95 -26.19 6.16
C ILE A 52 36.86 -26.64 7.26
N ASN A 53 38.13 -26.83 6.93
CA ASN A 53 39.17 -27.08 7.92
C ASN A 53 39.53 -25.73 8.58
N TYR A 54 39.31 -25.62 9.89
CA TYR A 54 39.53 -24.37 10.65
C TYR A 54 41.02 -23.97 10.72
N ARG A 55 41.97 -24.88 10.51
CA ARG A 55 43.42 -24.59 10.51
C ARG A 55 43.86 -24.08 9.15
N THR A 56 43.43 -24.73 8.09
CA THR A 56 43.89 -24.42 6.72
C THR A 56 42.95 -23.51 5.97
N LEU A 57 41.79 -23.26 6.47
CA LEU A 57 40.67 -22.52 5.84
C LEU A 57 40.24 -23.08 4.48
N LYS A 58 40.63 -24.29 4.16
CA LYS A 58 40.25 -24.96 2.91
C LYS A 58 39.00 -25.81 3.10
N PRO A 59 38.15 -25.93 2.07
CA PRO A 59 37.00 -26.84 2.10
C PRO A 59 37.42 -28.29 2.25
N GLU A 60 36.69 -29.05 3.06
CA GLU A 60 36.93 -30.48 3.23
C GLU A 60 36.39 -31.26 2.00
N LYS A 61 37.07 -32.38 1.69
CA LYS A 61 36.69 -33.24 0.58
C LYS A 61 35.37 -33.98 0.92
N ASP A 62 34.47 -34.02 -0.08
CA ASP A 62 33.14 -34.62 0.00
C ASP A 62 32.22 -34.03 1.10
N GLY A 63 32.56 -32.83 1.58
CA GLY A 63 31.79 -32.05 2.54
C GLY A 63 30.86 -31.02 1.85
N LEU A 64 30.19 -30.23 2.67
CA LEU A 64 29.22 -29.22 2.20
C LEU A 64 29.81 -28.07 1.35
N PHE A 65 31.13 -27.88 1.38
CA PHE A 65 31.86 -26.87 0.60
C PHE A 65 32.89 -27.48 -0.36
N CYS A 66 32.80 -28.76 -0.64
CA CYS A 66 33.77 -29.49 -1.44
C CYS A 66 34.02 -28.83 -2.80
N GLU A 67 35.29 -28.60 -3.12
CA GLU A 67 35.69 -28.01 -4.42
C GLU A 67 35.51 -28.95 -5.59
N ARG A 68 35.55 -30.28 -5.35
CA ARG A 68 35.30 -31.29 -6.38
C ARG A 68 33.86 -31.26 -6.87
N ILE A 69 32.91 -31.09 -5.95
CA ILE A 69 31.47 -31.10 -6.25
C ILE A 69 31.00 -29.73 -6.75
N PHE A 70 31.36 -28.65 -6.05
CA PHE A 70 30.82 -27.31 -6.27
C PHE A 70 31.73 -26.38 -7.08
N GLY A 71 32.97 -26.77 -7.32
CA GLY A 71 33.94 -25.98 -8.06
C GLY A 71 35.02 -25.31 -7.17
N PRO A 72 36.02 -24.72 -7.82
CA PRO A 72 37.18 -24.16 -7.11
C PRO A 72 36.84 -22.89 -6.33
N SER A 73 37.56 -22.64 -5.21
CA SER A 73 37.39 -21.45 -4.38
C SER A 73 38.03 -20.20 -5.00
N LYS A 74 39.07 -20.38 -5.83
CA LYS A 74 39.74 -19.31 -6.56
C LYS A 74 39.67 -19.54 -8.05
N ASP A 75 39.62 -18.46 -8.83
CA ASP A 75 39.61 -18.54 -10.28
C ASP A 75 40.84 -19.29 -10.81
N TRP A 76 40.57 -20.29 -11.65
CA TRP A 76 41.57 -21.04 -12.37
C TRP A 76 42.63 -21.77 -11.50
N GLU A 77 42.31 -22.05 -10.25
CA GLU A 77 43.20 -22.77 -9.31
C GLU A 77 42.55 -24.04 -8.78
N CYS A 78 43.21 -25.18 -8.88
CA CYS A 78 42.76 -26.42 -8.27
C CYS A 78 43.10 -26.49 -6.78
N HIS A 79 42.43 -27.31 -6.00
CA HIS A 79 42.61 -27.44 -4.55
C HIS A 79 44.05 -27.74 -4.11
N CYS A 80 44.77 -28.61 -4.83
CA CYS A 80 46.15 -28.97 -4.54
C CYS A 80 47.18 -27.97 -5.03
N GLY A 81 46.77 -26.99 -5.84
CA GLY A 81 47.66 -25.97 -6.40
C GLY A 81 48.54 -26.43 -7.57
N LYS A 82 48.31 -27.59 -8.14
CA LYS A 82 49.04 -28.09 -9.32
C LYS A 82 48.79 -27.22 -10.56
N TYR A 83 47.54 -26.84 -10.78
CA TYR A 83 47.11 -25.96 -11.86
C TYR A 83 46.68 -24.61 -11.31
N LYS A 84 47.25 -23.51 -11.86
CA LYS A 84 47.05 -22.13 -11.39
C LYS A 84 46.85 -21.12 -12.52
N LYS A 85 46.78 -21.57 -13.76
CA LYS A 85 46.80 -20.69 -14.94
C LYS A 85 45.53 -20.89 -15.80
N ILE A 86 45.12 -19.83 -16.47
CA ILE A 86 43.99 -19.86 -17.41
C ILE A 86 44.24 -20.85 -18.58
N LYS A 87 45.47 -21.15 -18.91
CA LYS A 87 45.80 -22.12 -19.94
C LYS A 87 45.26 -23.53 -19.69
N ASP A 88 45.05 -23.84 -18.40
CA ASP A 88 44.61 -25.17 -17.96
C ASP A 88 43.06 -25.21 -17.80
N LYS A 89 42.34 -24.31 -18.43
CA LYS A 89 40.84 -24.22 -18.37
C LYS A 89 40.19 -25.55 -18.76
N GLY A 90 39.29 -26.05 -17.93
CA GLY A 90 38.50 -27.25 -18.16
C GLY A 90 39.20 -28.56 -17.86
N ILE A 91 40.45 -28.53 -17.42
CA ILE A 91 41.16 -29.75 -17.02
C ILE A 91 40.72 -30.17 -15.60
N VAL A 92 40.37 -31.41 -15.44
CA VAL A 92 40.13 -32.03 -14.13
C VAL A 92 41.46 -32.48 -13.55
N CYS A 93 41.81 -32.01 -12.37
CA CYS A 93 43.10 -32.34 -11.75
C CYS A 93 43.15 -33.80 -11.29
N ASP A 94 44.15 -34.56 -11.79
CA ASP A 94 44.33 -36.00 -11.45
C ASP A 94 44.54 -36.25 -9.96
N LYS A 95 45.10 -35.27 -9.23
CA LYS A 95 45.45 -35.40 -7.81
C LYS A 95 44.26 -35.08 -6.88
N CYS A 96 43.52 -34.01 -7.17
CA CYS A 96 42.44 -33.53 -6.29
C CYS A 96 41.05 -33.66 -6.89
N GLY A 97 40.93 -33.97 -8.20
CA GLY A 97 39.66 -34.16 -8.90
C GLY A 97 38.87 -32.85 -9.11
N VAL A 98 39.49 -31.70 -8.85
CA VAL A 98 38.84 -30.39 -9.03
C VAL A 98 39.02 -29.91 -10.47
N GLU A 99 37.93 -29.48 -11.10
CA GLU A 99 37.95 -28.88 -12.43
C GLU A 99 38.48 -27.44 -12.37
N VAL A 100 39.37 -27.08 -13.26
CA VAL A 100 39.96 -25.72 -13.34
C VAL A 100 39.00 -24.78 -14.08
N THR A 101 38.16 -24.08 -13.33
CA THR A 101 37.11 -23.14 -13.82
C THR A 101 37.14 -21.85 -13.03
N LYS A 102 36.25 -20.90 -13.40
CA LYS A 102 36.02 -19.69 -12.59
C LYS A 102 35.35 -20.05 -11.25
N ALA A 103 35.68 -19.35 -10.18
CA ALA A 103 35.04 -19.52 -8.87
C ALA A 103 33.51 -19.19 -8.89
N SER A 104 33.05 -18.44 -9.87
CA SER A 104 31.62 -18.14 -10.03
C SER A 104 30.71 -19.36 -10.18
N VAL A 105 31.26 -20.51 -10.65
CA VAL A 105 30.47 -21.77 -10.76
C VAL A 105 30.01 -22.28 -9.38
N ARG A 106 30.64 -21.88 -8.28
CA ARG A 106 30.17 -22.21 -6.93
C ARG A 106 28.81 -21.60 -6.57
N ARG A 107 28.33 -20.66 -7.38
CA ARG A 107 27.00 -20.09 -7.26
C ARG A 107 25.93 -20.94 -7.96
N ASP A 108 26.31 -21.72 -8.95
CA ASP A 108 25.38 -22.40 -9.86
C ASP A 108 25.35 -23.92 -9.65
N ARG A 109 26.49 -24.55 -9.28
CA ARG A 109 26.59 -25.99 -9.14
C ARG A 109 25.88 -26.51 -7.88
N MET A 110 25.02 -27.50 -8.09
CA MET A 110 24.31 -28.19 -7.02
C MET A 110 24.96 -29.56 -6.73
N GLY A 111 24.77 -30.04 -5.51
CA GLY A 111 25.05 -31.40 -5.10
C GLY A 111 23.78 -32.13 -4.69
N HIS A 112 23.91 -33.38 -4.25
CA HIS A 112 22.80 -34.15 -3.68
C HIS A 112 23.23 -34.91 -2.45
N ILE A 113 22.25 -35.31 -1.64
CA ILE A 113 22.41 -36.26 -0.53
C ILE A 113 21.50 -37.45 -0.85
N HIS A 114 22.09 -38.62 -1.00
CA HIS A 114 21.33 -39.86 -1.10
C HIS A 114 20.82 -40.30 0.28
N LEU A 115 19.49 -40.50 0.40
CA LEU A 115 18.87 -40.87 1.66
C LEU A 115 18.83 -42.40 1.84
N ALA A 116 19.24 -42.89 3.02
CA ALA A 116 19.15 -44.30 3.37
C ALA A 116 17.71 -44.81 3.53
N ALA A 117 16.74 -43.91 3.71
CA ALA A 117 15.31 -44.20 3.72
C ALA A 117 14.53 -43.06 3.06
N PRO A 118 13.47 -43.36 2.29
CA PRO A 118 12.61 -42.33 1.74
C PRO A 118 11.99 -41.41 2.79
N VAL A 119 11.81 -40.12 2.47
CA VAL A 119 11.28 -39.08 3.38
C VAL A 119 10.17 -38.34 2.70
N SER A 120 9.08 -38.04 3.39
CA SER A 120 7.95 -37.29 2.87
C SER A 120 8.26 -35.78 2.82
N HIS A 121 7.83 -35.13 1.74
CA HIS A 121 7.95 -33.67 1.62
C HIS A 121 6.83 -32.97 2.42
N ILE A 122 7.22 -32.17 3.40
CA ILE A 122 6.29 -31.56 4.37
C ILE A 122 5.25 -30.61 3.72
N TRP A 123 5.54 -29.97 2.61
CA TRP A 123 4.59 -29.07 1.94
C TRP A 123 3.36 -29.80 1.42
N TYR A 124 3.54 -31.03 0.91
CA TYR A 124 2.45 -31.84 0.34
C TYR A 124 1.69 -32.62 1.40
N PHE A 125 2.31 -32.82 2.56
CA PHE A 125 1.70 -33.46 3.73
C PHE A 125 0.95 -32.45 4.61
N LYS A 126 1.58 -31.35 5.04
CA LYS A 126 0.99 -30.33 5.95
C LYS A 126 0.38 -29.13 5.23
N GLY A 127 0.18 -29.19 3.92
CA GLY A 127 -0.60 -28.20 3.18
C GLY A 127 -2.07 -28.19 3.61
N ILE A 128 -2.78 -27.11 3.37
CA ILE A 128 -4.23 -27.01 3.58
C ILE A 128 -4.88 -26.69 2.23
N PRO A 129 -5.56 -27.64 1.57
CA PRO A 129 -5.68 -29.06 1.91
C PRO A 129 -4.40 -29.86 1.63
N SER A 130 -4.19 -30.97 2.37
CA SER A 130 -3.07 -31.87 2.12
C SER A 130 -3.22 -32.58 0.77
N ARG A 131 -2.21 -32.49 -0.11
CA ARG A 131 -2.25 -33.11 -1.43
C ARG A 131 -2.16 -34.64 -1.34
N MET A 132 -1.35 -35.16 -0.40
CA MET A 132 -1.24 -36.59 -0.16
C MET A 132 -2.55 -37.20 0.40
N ASP A 133 -3.22 -36.51 1.32
CA ASP A 133 -4.54 -36.88 1.83
C ASP A 133 -5.57 -37.02 0.73
N LEU A 134 -5.64 -36.02 -0.17
CA LEU A 134 -6.61 -36.00 -1.25
C LEU A 134 -6.37 -37.11 -2.31
N ILE A 135 -5.12 -37.48 -2.60
CA ILE A 135 -4.79 -38.54 -3.55
C ILE A 135 -5.05 -39.91 -2.93
N LEU A 136 -4.56 -40.14 -1.71
CA LEU A 136 -4.66 -41.44 -1.05
C LEU A 136 -6.01 -41.69 -0.37
N ASP A 137 -6.81 -40.64 -0.17
CA ASP A 137 -8.06 -40.66 0.60
C ASP A 137 -7.88 -41.12 2.05
N ILE A 138 -6.78 -40.70 2.67
CA ILE A 138 -6.45 -40.99 4.07
C ILE A 138 -6.53 -39.69 4.84
N GLY A 139 -7.26 -39.65 5.96
CA GLY A 139 -7.38 -38.44 6.76
C GLY A 139 -6.02 -37.89 7.26
N PRO A 140 -5.82 -36.57 7.35
CA PRO A 140 -4.52 -35.94 7.65
C PRO A 140 -3.91 -36.38 8.98
N LYS A 141 -4.73 -36.60 10.00
CA LYS A 141 -4.29 -37.11 11.32
C LYS A 141 -3.76 -38.53 11.25
N ASN A 142 -4.38 -39.35 10.44
CA ASN A 142 -4.03 -40.73 10.24
C ASN A 142 -2.75 -40.87 9.39
N LEU A 143 -2.64 -40.08 8.35
CA LEU A 143 -1.44 -39.97 7.54
C LEU A 143 -0.22 -39.52 8.37
N GLU A 144 -0.42 -38.57 9.32
CA GLU A 144 0.61 -38.15 10.26
C GLU A 144 1.12 -39.29 11.15
N LYS A 145 0.21 -40.14 11.68
CA LYS A 145 0.60 -41.29 12.50
C LYS A 145 1.45 -42.28 11.72
N VAL A 146 1.12 -42.54 10.47
CA VAL A 146 1.90 -43.46 9.61
C VAL A 146 3.27 -42.87 9.27
N LEU A 147 3.35 -41.64 8.80
CA LEU A 147 4.61 -40.99 8.40
C LEU A 147 5.62 -40.84 9.53
N TYR A 148 5.14 -40.64 10.77
CA TYR A 148 6.00 -40.48 11.94
C TYR A 148 6.11 -41.77 12.78
N PHE A 149 5.85 -42.93 12.16
CA PHE A 149 6.08 -44.23 12.75
C PHE A 149 5.27 -44.54 14.02
N ALA A 150 4.07 -43.99 14.15
CA ALA A 150 3.17 -44.23 15.28
C ALA A 150 2.12 -45.33 15.00
N SER A 151 1.83 -45.64 13.74
CA SER A 151 0.82 -46.62 13.33
C SER A 151 1.24 -47.30 12.04
N TYR A 152 0.76 -48.55 11.83
CA TYR A 152 0.91 -49.29 10.59
C TYR A 152 -0.19 -48.94 9.60
N ILE A 153 0.07 -49.11 8.31
CA ILE A 153 -0.91 -49.04 7.23
C ILE A 153 -0.87 -50.34 6.43
N VAL A 154 -2.05 -50.86 6.08
CA VAL A 154 -2.17 -52.06 5.27
C VAL A 154 -1.91 -51.69 3.81
N ILE A 155 -0.87 -52.29 3.22
CA ILE A 155 -0.47 -52.11 1.83
C ILE A 155 -1.16 -53.14 0.94
N ASP A 156 -1.18 -54.40 1.40
CA ASP A 156 -1.83 -55.51 0.71
C ASP A 156 -2.58 -56.38 1.77
N PRO A 157 -3.90 -56.48 1.63
CA PRO A 157 -4.71 -57.27 2.55
C PRO A 157 -4.55 -58.78 2.33
N GLY A 158 -3.96 -59.24 1.23
CA GLY A 158 -3.86 -60.67 0.89
C GLY A 158 -5.23 -61.34 0.85
N GLU A 159 -5.35 -62.56 1.45
CA GLU A 159 -6.60 -63.33 1.55
C GLU A 159 -7.38 -63.04 2.84
N THR A 160 -7.09 -61.93 3.54
CA THR A 160 -7.73 -61.55 4.81
C THR A 160 -8.85 -60.55 4.63
N ASP A 161 -9.83 -60.50 5.55
CA ASP A 161 -10.97 -59.53 5.53
C ASP A 161 -10.60 -58.12 5.95
N ILE A 162 -9.30 -57.78 5.97
CA ILE A 162 -8.81 -56.48 6.40
C ILE A 162 -9.01 -55.47 5.26
N PRO A 163 -9.66 -54.33 5.49
CA PRO A 163 -9.81 -53.29 4.44
C PRO A 163 -8.46 -52.71 3.96
N PHE A 164 -8.31 -52.56 2.66
CA PHE A 164 -7.17 -51.86 2.04
C PHE A 164 -7.00 -50.44 2.61
N LYS A 165 -5.76 -50.02 2.87
CA LYS A 165 -5.41 -48.75 3.50
C LYS A 165 -5.92 -48.57 4.94
N LYS A 166 -6.32 -49.62 5.64
CA LYS A 166 -6.67 -49.55 7.07
C LYS A 166 -5.43 -49.23 7.89
N ILE A 167 -5.60 -48.34 8.85
CA ILE A 167 -4.54 -47.98 9.82
C ILE A 167 -4.70 -48.81 11.06
N LEU A 168 -3.62 -49.44 11.48
CA LEU A 168 -3.56 -50.35 12.61
C LEU A 168 -2.66 -49.74 13.71
N SER A 169 -3.12 -49.81 14.95
CA SER A 169 -2.25 -49.61 16.13
C SER A 169 -1.28 -50.80 16.30
N GLU A 170 -0.25 -50.64 17.13
CA GLU A 170 0.68 -51.72 17.37
C GLU A 170 0.03 -52.89 18.07
N THR A 171 -0.98 -52.67 18.90
CA THR A 171 -1.76 -53.72 19.57
C THR A 171 -2.62 -54.50 18.55
N GLU A 172 -3.39 -53.77 17.75
CA GLU A 172 -4.20 -54.40 16.69
C GLU A 172 -3.37 -55.17 15.67
N TYR A 173 -2.17 -54.68 15.35
CA TYR A 173 -1.24 -55.37 14.44
C TYR A 173 -0.81 -56.72 15.04
N ARG A 174 -0.46 -56.78 16.33
CA ARG A 174 -0.09 -58.02 17.00
C ARG A 174 -1.26 -59.01 17.09
N GLU A 175 -2.44 -58.56 17.44
CA GLU A 175 -3.65 -59.37 17.45
C GLU A 175 -3.98 -59.98 16.08
N LEU A 176 -3.86 -59.17 15.01
CA LEU A 176 -4.08 -59.65 13.64
C LEU A 176 -2.97 -60.60 13.17
N CYS A 177 -1.73 -60.41 13.59
CA CYS A 177 -0.63 -61.36 13.33
C CYS A 177 -0.82 -62.68 14.06
N GLU A 178 -1.40 -62.68 15.25
CA GLU A 178 -1.76 -63.90 15.98
C GLU A 178 -2.94 -64.64 15.32
N GLN A 179 -3.92 -63.86 14.77
CA GLN A 179 -5.12 -64.41 14.17
C GLN A 179 -4.88 -64.99 12.78
N TYR A 180 -4.17 -64.26 11.88
CA TYR A 180 -4.01 -64.64 10.46
C TYR A 180 -2.60 -65.10 10.10
N GLY A 181 -1.63 -64.89 10.96
CA GLY A 181 -0.20 -65.14 10.70
C GLY A 181 0.50 -63.92 10.05
N SER A 182 1.77 -63.74 10.38
CA SER A 182 2.56 -62.58 9.95
C SER A 182 2.83 -62.47 8.42
N LYS A 183 2.55 -63.49 7.67
CA LYS A 183 2.74 -63.55 6.17
C LYS A 183 1.43 -63.44 5.39
N ALA A 184 0.27 -63.46 6.04
CA ALA A 184 -1.03 -63.42 5.38
C ALA A 184 -1.42 -62.07 4.82
N PHE A 185 -0.86 -61.00 5.30
CA PHE A 185 -1.11 -59.60 4.87
C PHE A 185 0.18 -58.81 5.00
N ARG A 186 0.30 -57.73 4.22
CA ARG A 186 1.47 -56.87 4.17
C ARG A 186 1.14 -55.48 4.73
N VAL A 187 1.89 -55.09 5.73
CA VAL A 187 1.78 -53.73 6.36
C VAL A 187 3.11 -53.01 6.27
N GLY A 188 3.03 -51.69 6.31
CA GLY A 188 4.23 -50.87 6.32
C GLY A 188 4.07 -49.67 7.25
N MET A 189 5.19 -49.02 7.56
CA MET A 189 5.25 -47.75 8.31
C MET A 189 6.10 -46.72 7.57
N GLY A 190 5.84 -45.43 7.86
CA GLY A 190 6.66 -44.35 7.38
C GLY A 190 6.46 -44.00 5.90
N ALA A 191 7.36 -43.20 5.38
CA ALA A 191 7.31 -42.73 4.00
C ALA A 191 7.49 -43.84 2.96
N GLU A 192 8.14 -44.95 3.28
CA GLU A 192 8.30 -46.13 2.42
C GLU A 192 6.94 -46.73 2.05
N ALA A 193 6.09 -46.97 3.05
CA ALA A 193 4.74 -47.47 2.84
C ALA A 193 3.86 -46.53 1.99
N ILE A 194 3.99 -45.26 2.23
CA ILE A 194 3.26 -44.24 1.46
C ILE A 194 3.78 -44.16 0.04
N LEU A 195 5.08 -44.31 -0.20
CA LEU A 195 5.68 -44.37 -1.53
C LEU A 195 5.09 -45.52 -2.35
N GLU A 196 5.03 -46.75 -1.78
CA GLU A 196 4.43 -47.90 -2.44
C GLU A 196 2.95 -47.68 -2.77
N LEU A 197 2.18 -47.09 -1.86
CA LEU A 197 0.78 -46.76 -2.08
C LEU A 197 0.61 -45.69 -3.17
N LEU A 198 1.50 -44.69 -3.27
CA LEU A 198 1.46 -43.65 -4.31
C LEU A 198 1.85 -44.23 -5.70
N GLN A 199 2.77 -45.23 -5.75
CA GLN A 199 3.14 -45.92 -6.98
C GLN A 199 1.99 -46.79 -7.54
N MET A 200 1.12 -47.31 -6.69
CA MET A 200 -0.06 -48.09 -7.07
C MET A 200 -1.20 -47.24 -7.65
N VAL A 201 -1.16 -45.89 -7.46
CA VAL A 201 -2.24 -45.00 -7.93
C VAL A 201 -2.10 -44.74 -9.42
N ASN A 202 -3.05 -45.19 -10.23
CA ASN A 202 -3.22 -44.77 -11.60
C ASN A 202 -4.11 -43.54 -11.68
N LEU A 203 -3.54 -42.39 -12.10
CA LEU A 203 -4.25 -41.11 -12.15
C LEU A 203 -5.43 -41.10 -13.11
N GLU A 204 -5.34 -41.86 -14.23
CA GLU A 204 -6.40 -41.89 -15.23
C GLU A 204 -7.62 -42.67 -14.77
N GLU A 205 -7.41 -43.80 -14.15
CA GLU A 205 -8.48 -44.64 -13.59
C GLU A 205 -9.15 -43.95 -12.39
N GLU A 206 -8.34 -43.31 -11.55
CA GLU A 206 -8.85 -42.60 -10.39
C GLU A 206 -9.70 -41.37 -10.77
N GLU A 207 -9.32 -40.64 -11.84
CA GLU A 207 -10.10 -39.54 -12.39
C GLU A 207 -11.50 -40.01 -12.84
N VAL A 208 -11.56 -41.08 -13.57
CA VAL A 208 -12.85 -41.63 -14.08
C VAL A 208 -13.70 -42.08 -12.89
N ARG A 209 -13.12 -42.84 -11.95
CA ARG A 209 -13.83 -43.31 -10.76
C ARG A 209 -14.41 -42.16 -9.92
N LEU A 210 -13.62 -41.12 -9.68
CA LEU A 210 -14.06 -39.94 -8.91
C LEU A 210 -15.16 -39.14 -9.61
N LYS A 211 -15.15 -39.07 -10.95
CA LYS A 211 -16.21 -38.42 -11.73
C LYS A 211 -17.53 -39.21 -11.66
N GLU A 212 -17.46 -40.54 -11.71
CA GLU A 212 -18.63 -41.42 -11.53
C GLU A 212 -19.19 -41.32 -10.09
N GLU A 213 -18.34 -41.32 -9.08
CA GLU A 213 -18.76 -41.12 -7.68
C GLU A 213 -19.42 -39.72 -7.45
N LEU A 214 -18.90 -38.68 -8.10
CA LEU A 214 -19.48 -37.34 -8.01
C LEU A 214 -20.90 -37.28 -8.61
N ALA A 215 -21.15 -37.99 -9.72
CA ALA A 215 -22.48 -38.04 -10.33
C ALA A 215 -23.56 -38.68 -9.41
N ASN A 216 -23.13 -39.58 -8.52
CA ASN A 216 -24.01 -40.30 -7.62
C ASN A 216 -24.08 -39.72 -6.19
N THR A 217 -23.37 -38.62 -5.89
CA THR A 217 -23.22 -38.12 -4.53
C THR A 217 -23.74 -36.69 -4.39
N THR A 218 -24.51 -36.41 -3.34
CA THR A 218 -25.01 -35.06 -3.01
C THR A 218 -24.43 -34.54 -1.69
N SER A 219 -24.33 -33.18 -1.56
CA SER A 219 -23.97 -32.46 -0.34
C SER A 219 -22.47 -32.34 0.00
N GLN A 220 -22.09 -32.46 1.26
CA GLN A 220 -20.72 -32.23 1.76
C GLN A 220 -19.64 -33.17 1.20
N LYS A 221 -20.01 -34.39 0.86
CA LYS A 221 -19.11 -35.37 0.23
C LYS A 221 -18.72 -34.92 -1.19
N ALA A 222 -19.66 -34.32 -1.94
CA ALA A 222 -19.38 -33.78 -3.27
C ALA A 222 -18.29 -32.71 -3.26
N ALA A 223 -18.25 -31.80 -2.26
CA ALA A 223 -17.22 -30.78 -2.14
C ALA A 223 -15.80 -31.36 -1.93
N ARG A 224 -15.68 -32.49 -1.21
CA ARG A 224 -14.40 -33.21 -1.05
C ARG A 224 -13.99 -33.91 -2.34
N LEU A 225 -14.94 -34.54 -3.04
CA LEU A 225 -14.68 -35.19 -4.32
C LEU A 225 -14.21 -34.22 -5.39
N ILE A 226 -14.82 -33.02 -5.47
CA ILE A 226 -14.38 -31.96 -6.39
C ILE A 226 -12.92 -31.59 -6.11
N LYS A 227 -12.54 -31.38 -4.86
CA LYS A 227 -11.14 -31.07 -4.50
C LYS A 227 -10.16 -32.21 -4.86
N ARG A 228 -10.60 -33.47 -4.74
CA ARG A 228 -9.79 -34.63 -5.16
C ARG A 228 -9.59 -34.61 -6.67
N ILE A 229 -10.66 -34.41 -7.44
CA ILE A 229 -10.61 -34.33 -8.91
C ILE A 229 -9.65 -33.22 -9.34
N GLU A 230 -9.78 -32.02 -8.77
CA GLU A 230 -8.87 -30.88 -9.06
C GLU A 230 -7.40 -31.26 -8.88
N VAL A 231 -7.07 -31.98 -7.80
CA VAL A 231 -5.67 -32.39 -7.53
C VAL A 231 -5.21 -33.46 -8.52
N VAL A 232 -6.04 -34.47 -8.82
CA VAL A 232 -5.71 -35.53 -9.77
C VAL A 232 -5.52 -34.96 -11.17
N GLU A 233 -6.42 -34.09 -11.63
CA GLU A 233 -6.31 -33.39 -12.90
C GLU A 233 -5.05 -32.49 -12.97
N ALA A 234 -4.70 -31.80 -11.88
CA ALA A 234 -3.49 -30.99 -11.81
C ALA A 234 -2.22 -31.83 -11.97
N PHE A 235 -2.14 -33.02 -11.36
CA PHE A 235 -1.00 -33.95 -11.52
C PHE A 235 -0.94 -34.49 -12.95
N LYS A 236 -2.06 -34.86 -13.54
CA LYS A 236 -2.15 -35.38 -14.90
C LYS A 236 -1.72 -34.33 -15.92
N ASN A 237 -2.28 -33.10 -15.84
CA ASN A 237 -1.98 -32.00 -16.76
C ASN A 237 -0.53 -31.49 -16.64
N ALA A 238 0.08 -31.58 -15.46
CA ALA A 238 1.48 -31.22 -15.25
C ALA A 238 2.46 -32.31 -15.67
N GLY A 239 1.99 -33.53 -15.97
CA GLY A 239 2.85 -34.69 -16.26
C GLY A 239 3.73 -35.07 -15.09
N THR A 240 3.28 -34.84 -13.84
CA THR A 240 4.01 -35.16 -12.63
C THR A 240 3.47 -36.44 -11.99
N LYS A 241 4.37 -37.26 -11.47
CA LYS A 241 3.97 -38.49 -10.79
C LYS A 241 3.74 -38.24 -9.31
N PRO A 242 2.69 -38.81 -8.66
CA PRO A 242 2.42 -38.64 -7.25
C PRO A 242 3.57 -39.12 -6.35
N GLU A 243 4.32 -40.13 -6.76
CA GLU A 243 5.48 -40.67 -6.03
C GLU A 243 6.60 -39.66 -5.78
N TRP A 244 6.69 -38.59 -6.62
CA TRP A 244 7.69 -37.53 -6.44
C TRP A 244 7.44 -36.63 -5.22
N MET A 245 6.32 -36.78 -4.53
CA MET A 245 6.08 -36.14 -3.21
C MET A 245 6.89 -36.79 -2.10
N ILE A 246 7.47 -37.97 -2.33
CA ILE A 246 8.39 -38.66 -1.42
C ILE A 246 9.81 -38.48 -1.97
N LEU A 247 10.69 -37.99 -1.10
CA LEU A 247 12.08 -37.68 -1.47
C LEU A 247 12.98 -38.87 -1.17
N THR A 248 13.71 -39.31 -2.18
CA THR A 248 14.83 -40.27 -2.05
C THR A 248 16.18 -39.58 -2.13
N GLU A 249 16.20 -38.44 -2.85
CA GLU A 249 17.38 -37.59 -3.03
C GLU A 249 17.08 -36.16 -2.55
N ILE A 250 17.97 -35.57 -1.77
CA ILE A 250 17.84 -34.18 -1.35
C ILE A 250 18.82 -33.32 -2.12
N PRO A 251 18.38 -32.27 -2.84
CA PRO A 251 19.29 -31.35 -3.50
C PRO A 251 20.02 -30.46 -2.47
N VAL A 252 21.32 -30.32 -2.65
CA VAL A 252 22.14 -29.39 -1.85
C VAL A 252 22.38 -28.14 -2.67
N ILE A 253 21.93 -27.00 -2.17
CA ILE A 253 22.07 -25.71 -2.88
C ILE A 253 23.54 -25.29 -2.96
N PRO A 254 23.93 -24.48 -3.96
CA PRO A 254 25.30 -24.02 -4.12
C PRO A 254 25.87 -23.33 -2.86
N PRO A 255 27.18 -23.45 -2.59
CA PRO A 255 27.81 -22.88 -1.39
C PRO A 255 27.68 -21.39 -1.26
N ASP A 256 27.68 -20.64 -2.36
CA ASP A 256 27.60 -19.17 -2.35
C ASP A 256 26.21 -18.67 -1.91
N LEU A 257 25.16 -19.51 -2.01
CA LEU A 257 23.82 -19.20 -1.49
C LEU A 257 23.67 -19.48 0.03
N ARG A 258 24.65 -20.20 0.62
CA ARG A 258 24.75 -20.51 2.06
C ARG A 258 26.16 -20.25 2.59
N PRO A 259 26.65 -19.01 2.49
CA PRO A 259 28.06 -18.71 2.73
C PRO A 259 28.47 -18.92 4.20
N MET A 260 29.77 -19.19 4.37
CA MET A 260 30.45 -19.22 5.65
C MET A 260 31.56 -18.17 5.60
N VAL A 261 31.46 -17.13 6.43
CA VAL A 261 32.36 -15.96 6.41
C VAL A 261 33.13 -15.89 7.71
N GLN A 262 34.44 -15.66 7.61
CA GLN A 262 35.28 -15.42 8.78
C GLN A 262 35.07 -13.97 9.25
N LEU A 263 34.80 -13.81 10.55
CA LEU A 263 34.73 -12.51 11.22
C LEU A 263 36.05 -12.16 11.85
N ASP A 264 36.21 -10.89 12.19
CA ASP A 264 37.35 -10.41 12.96
C ASP A 264 37.45 -11.19 14.30
N GLY A 265 38.69 -11.59 14.67
CA GLY A 265 38.91 -12.43 15.84
C GLY A 265 38.81 -13.95 15.60
N GLY A 266 38.86 -14.43 14.35
CA GLY A 266 38.94 -15.85 14.00
C GLY A 266 37.62 -16.64 14.15
N ARG A 267 36.50 -15.99 14.46
CA ARG A 267 35.17 -16.60 14.53
C ARG A 267 34.56 -16.69 13.14
N PHE A 268 33.66 -17.69 12.93
CA PHE A 268 32.95 -17.86 11.67
C PHE A 268 31.46 -17.58 11.85
N ALA A 269 30.90 -16.80 10.91
CA ALA A 269 29.47 -16.68 10.72
C ALA A 269 29.06 -17.61 9.59
N THR A 270 28.05 -18.43 9.85
CA THR A 270 27.52 -19.40 8.88
C THR A 270 26.04 -19.22 8.66
N SER A 271 25.56 -19.57 7.47
CA SER A 271 24.12 -19.66 7.20
C SER A 271 23.49 -20.80 8.01
N ASP A 272 22.28 -20.58 8.51
CA ASP A 272 21.51 -21.60 9.24
C ASP A 272 21.26 -22.89 8.42
N LEU A 273 21.23 -22.77 7.09
CA LEU A 273 21.10 -23.92 6.19
C LEU A 273 22.23 -24.92 6.33
N ASN A 274 23.46 -24.46 6.57
CA ASN A 274 24.59 -25.35 6.76
C ASN A 274 24.41 -26.25 7.99
N ASP A 275 23.87 -25.73 9.08
CA ASP A 275 23.58 -26.52 10.28
C ASP A 275 22.45 -27.54 10.04
N LEU A 276 21.42 -27.13 9.31
CA LEU A 276 20.32 -28.04 8.93
C LEU A 276 20.80 -29.16 8.00
N TYR A 277 21.64 -28.88 7.00
CA TYR A 277 22.26 -29.92 6.16
C TYR A 277 23.18 -30.85 6.96
N ARG A 278 23.98 -30.33 7.88
CA ARG A 278 24.83 -31.16 8.75
C ARG A 278 24.00 -32.13 9.59
N ARG A 279 22.87 -31.68 10.13
CA ARG A 279 21.96 -32.54 10.90
C ARG A 279 21.40 -33.67 10.03
N ILE A 280 21.02 -33.40 8.81
CA ILE A 280 20.53 -34.41 7.86
C ILE A 280 21.64 -35.42 7.56
N ILE A 281 22.84 -34.97 7.18
CA ILE A 281 23.96 -35.88 6.85
C ILE A 281 24.35 -36.75 8.04
N ASN A 282 24.40 -36.18 9.22
CA ASN A 282 24.73 -36.92 10.45
C ASN A 282 23.68 -38.04 10.74
N ARG A 283 22.38 -37.68 10.61
CA ARG A 283 21.28 -38.63 10.82
C ARG A 283 21.27 -39.73 9.73
N ASN A 284 21.47 -39.31 8.48
CA ASN A 284 21.51 -40.25 7.34
C ASN A 284 22.67 -41.24 7.49
N ASN A 285 23.87 -40.76 7.77
CA ASN A 285 25.05 -41.62 7.97
C ASN A 285 24.90 -42.57 9.15
N ARG A 286 24.26 -42.10 10.23
CA ARG A 286 23.96 -42.94 11.37
C ARG A 286 22.93 -44.02 11.05
N LEU A 287 21.88 -43.67 10.32
CA LEU A 287 20.86 -44.62 9.85
C LEU A 287 21.46 -45.66 8.90
N ALA A 288 22.27 -45.25 7.92
CA ALA A 288 22.94 -46.17 7.00
C ALA A 288 23.79 -47.19 7.78
N ARG A 289 24.60 -46.74 8.76
CA ARG A 289 25.42 -47.62 9.57
C ARG A 289 24.58 -48.58 10.44
N LEU A 290 23.43 -48.14 10.98
CA LEU A 290 22.54 -49.00 11.74
C LEU A 290 21.87 -50.09 10.87
N LEU A 291 21.54 -49.73 9.62
CA LEU A 291 21.01 -50.68 8.66
C LEU A 291 22.07 -51.75 8.26
N GLU A 292 23.32 -51.34 8.02
CA GLU A 292 24.43 -52.26 7.74
C GLU A 292 24.72 -53.24 8.89
N LEU A 293 24.60 -52.74 10.12
CA LEU A 293 24.82 -53.53 11.32
C LEU A 293 23.64 -54.45 11.73
N GLY A 294 22.51 -54.38 11.03
CA GLY A 294 21.31 -55.15 11.37
C GLY A 294 20.72 -54.80 12.74
N ALA A 295 20.73 -53.51 13.12
CA ALA A 295 20.25 -53.05 14.42
C ALA A 295 18.76 -53.38 14.67
N PRO A 296 18.29 -53.51 15.95
CA PRO A 296 16.89 -53.76 16.25
C PRO A 296 15.94 -52.72 15.60
N GLU A 297 14.81 -53.25 15.10
CA GLU A 297 13.85 -52.46 14.35
C GLU A 297 13.38 -51.19 15.10
N ILE A 298 13.22 -51.23 16.40
CA ILE A 298 12.80 -50.08 17.23
C ILE A 298 13.80 -48.93 17.11
N ILE A 299 15.10 -49.21 17.09
CA ILE A 299 16.16 -48.21 16.96
C ILE A 299 16.15 -47.63 15.52
N VAL A 300 16.02 -48.51 14.51
CA VAL A 300 15.95 -48.09 13.12
C VAL A 300 14.72 -47.18 12.86
N ARG A 301 13.56 -47.54 13.37
CA ARG A 301 12.34 -46.71 13.29
C ARG A 301 12.55 -45.33 13.91
N ASN A 302 13.16 -45.27 15.07
CA ASN A 302 13.40 -43.98 15.71
C ASN A 302 14.39 -43.11 14.93
N GLU A 303 15.45 -43.69 14.35
CA GLU A 303 16.37 -42.91 13.48
C GLU A 303 15.71 -42.49 12.16
N LYS A 304 14.88 -43.37 11.53
CA LYS A 304 14.06 -42.98 10.35
C LYS A 304 13.13 -41.78 10.69
N ARG A 305 12.49 -41.82 11.86
CA ARG A 305 11.66 -40.69 12.33
C ARG A 305 12.47 -39.40 12.53
N MET A 306 13.65 -39.52 13.15
CA MET A 306 14.54 -38.36 13.36
C MET A 306 15.09 -37.82 12.04
N LEU A 307 15.34 -38.68 11.03
CA LEU A 307 15.71 -38.21 9.69
C LEU A 307 14.56 -37.48 9.02
N GLN A 308 13.33 -37.99 9.11
CA GLN A 308 12.13 -37.32 8.65
C GLN A 308 11.99 -35.91 9.26
N GLU A 309 12.17 -35.80 10.58
CA GLU A 309 12.11 -34.52 11.30
C GLU A 309 13.24 -33.55 10.89
N ALA A 310 14.43 -34.05 10.62
CA ALA A 310 15.55 -33.23 10.14
C ALA A 310 15.28 -32.64 8.73
N VAL A 311 14.72 -33.46 7.84
CA VAL A 311 14.35 -33.00 6.48
C VAL A 311 13.19 -32.03 6.55
N ASP A 312 12.20 -32.24 7.38
CA ASP A 312 11.09 -31.30 7.60
C ASP A 312 11.59 -29.96 8.10
N ALA A 313 12.58 -29.96 9.03
CA ALA A 313 13.20 -28.71 9.51
C ALA A 313 14.00 -27.98 8.42
N LEU A 314 14.64 -28.69 7.49
CA LEU A 314 15.33 -28.07 6.36
C LEU A 314 14.35 -27.38 5.41
N ILE A 315 13.23 -28.03 5.08
CA ILE A 315 12.27 -27.52 4.11
C ILE A 315 11.42 -26.40 4.72
N ASP A 316 10.81 -26.62 5.88
CA ASP A 316 9.93 -25.66 6.55
C ASP A 316 9.97 -25.83 8.09
N ASN A 317 10.89 -25.15 8.74
CA ASN A 317 11.08 -25.25 10.18
C ASN A 317 9.87 -24.66 10.95
N GLY A 318 9.30 -25.45 11.88
CA GLY A 318 8.18 -25.02 12.71
C GLY A 318 6.78 -25.24 12.10
N ARG A 319 6.66 -25.82 10.90
CA ARG A 319 5.35 -26.13 10.28
C ARG A 319 4.63 -27.29 10.98
N ARG A 320 5.35 -28.22 11.56
CA ARG A 320 4.80 -29.28 12.39
C ARG A 320 4.37 -28.72 13.75
N ASN A 321 3.30 -29.24 14.35
CA ASN A 321 2.81 -28.87 15.69
C ASN A 321 3.83 -29.20 16.79
N GLY A 322 4.91 -28.47 16.89
CA GLY A 322 6.01 -28.66 17.82
C GLY A 322 6.92 -27.46 17.92
N ARG A 323 7.92 -27.51 18.80
CA ARG A 323 8.92 -26.45 18.88
C ARG A 323 9.80 -26.48 17.62
N PRO A 324 10.08 -25.35 16.99
CA PRO A 324 11.01 -25.29 15.86
C PRO A 324 12.41 -25.73 16.32
N VAL A 325 13.18 -26.23 15.41
CA VAL A 325 14.60 -26.51 15.64
C VAL A 325 15.34 -25.18 15.87
N THR A 326 16.01 -25.09 17.00
CA THR A 326 16.71 -23.87 17.44
C THR A 326 18.23 -24.04 17.39
N GLY A 327 18.90 -22.91 17.20
CA GLY A 327 20.34 -22.75 17.33
C GLY A 327 20.76 -22.20 18.69
N PRO A 328 22.00 -21.75 18.84
CA PRO A 328 22.47 -21.08 20.05
C PRO A 328 21.58 -19.89 20.42
N GLY A 329 21.28 -19.73 21.72
CA GLY A 329 20.40 -18.64 22.17
C GLY A 329 18.91 -18.86 21.93
N ASN A 330 18.46 -20.10 21.70
CA ASN A 330 17.03 -20.47 21.50
C ASN A 330 16.37 -19.80 20.25
N ARG A 331 17.15 -19.25 19.32
CA ARG A 331 16.67 -18.70 18.06
C ARG A 331 16.30 -19.83 17.09
N ALA A 332 15.10 -19.77 16.52
CA ALA A 332 14.69 -20.71 15.46
C ALA A 332 15.61 -20.58 14.23
N LEU A 333 16.06 -21.72 13.69
CA LEU A 333 16.88 -21.73 12.47
C LEU A 333 16.02 -21.42 11.25
N LYS A 334 16.58 -20.65 10.32
CA LYS A 334 15.91 -20.22 9.10
C LYS A 334 15.97 -21.33 8.04
N SER A 335 14.82 -21.88 7.68
CA SER A 335 14.68 -22.94 6.69
C SER A 335 14.67 -22.41 5.25
N LEU A 336 14.66 -23.32 4.26
CA LEU A 336 14.53 -22.96 2.83
C LEU A 336 13.24 -22.19 2.57
N SER A 337 12.13 -22.61 3.17
CA SER A 337 10.84 -21.94 3.07
C SER A 337 10.88 -20.51 3.62
N ASP A 338 11.56 -20.32 4.76
CA ASP A 338 11.71 -19.02 5.41
C ASP A 338 12.58 -18.03 4.62
N LEU A 339 13.45 -18.54 3.73
CA LEU A 339 14.18 -17.71 2.78
C LEU A 339 13.28 -17.03 1.74
N LEU A 340 12.13 -17.62 1.47
CA LEU A 340 11.17 -17.12 0.47
C LEU A 340 10.00 -16.38 1.09
N LYS A 341 9.56 -16.81 2.30
CA LYS A 341 8.38 -16.29 2.99
C LYS A 341 8.64 -14.99 3.76
N GLY A 342 7.55 -14.22 3.96
CA GLY A 342 7.52 -13.08 4.87
C GLY A 342 8.25 -11.83 4.38
N LYS A 343 8.33 -10.83 5.25
CA LYS A 343 8.93 -9.51 4.97
C LYS A 343 10.44 -9.58 4.66
N GLN A 344 11.14 -10.54 5.27
CA GLN A 344 12.58 -10.77 5.09
C GLN A 344 12.89 -11.88 4.08
N GLY A 345 11.89 -12.40 3.38
CA GLY A 345 12.07 -13.37 2.30
C GLY A 345 12.57 -12.74 1.01
N ARG A 346 13.10 -13.58 0.11
CA ARG A 346 13.66 -13.13 -1.19
C ARG A 346 12.67 -12.34 -2.02
N PHE A 347 11.40 -12.75 -2.07
CA PHE A 347 10.40 -12.05 -2.87
C PHE A 347 10.20 -10.61 -2.40
N ARG A 348 10.00 -10.38 -1.12
CA ARG A 348 9.71 -9.05 -0.58
C ARG A 348 10.93 -8.18 -0.34
N GLN A 349 12.08 -8.76 0.00
CA GLN A 349 13.28 -7.99 0.38
C GLN A 349 14.22 -7.74 -0.80
N ASN A 350 14.33 -8.65 -1.76
CA ASN A 350 15.36 -8.59 -2.80
C ASN A 350 14.80 -8.54 -4.23
N LEU A 351 13.56 -8.98 -4.49
CA LEU A 351 12.97 -9.02 -5.83
C LEU A 351 11.99 -7.88 -6.06
N LEU A 352 11.05 -7.63 -5.14
CA LEU A 352 10.10 -6.52 -5.26
C LEU A 352 10.75 -5.15 -4.98
N GLY A 353 11.85 -5.12 -4.28
CA GLY A 353 12.64 -3.92 -4.04
C GLY A 353 14.09 -4.28 -3.77
N LYS A 354 15.01 -3.48 -4.32
CA LYS A 354 16.47 -3.66 -4.18
C LYS A 354 17.09 -2.40 -3.62
N ARG A 355 18.23 -2.54 -2.93
CA ARG A 355 19.11 -1.40 -2.64
C ARG A 355 19.79 -0.96 -3.92
N VAL A 356 19.82 0.34 -4.16
CA VAL A 356 20.38 0.92 -5.39
C VAL A 356 21.51 1.88 -5.07
N ASP A 357 22.49 1.95 -5.98
CA ASP A 357 23.55 2.94 -5.96
C ASP A 357 23.03 4.29 -6.48
N TYR A 358 23.84 5.33 -6.41
CA TYR A 358 23.50 6.69 -6.80
C TYR A 358 22.25 7.22 -6.08
N SER A 359 22.18 6.95 -4.80
CA SER A 359 21.12 7.41 -3.91
C SER A 359 21.72 7.96 -2.62
N GLY A 360 21.03 8.91 -2.03
CA GLY A 360 21.40 9.51 -0.77
C GLY A 360 20.19 9.82 0.07
N ARG A 361 20.39 10.16 1.33
CA ARG A 361 19.32 10.51 2.26
C ARG A 361 19.76 11.67 3.15
N SER A 362 18.88 12.65 3.35
CA SER A 362 19.11 13.76 4.26
C SER A 362 17.78 14.29 4.81
N VAL A 363 17.92 15.12 5.84
CA VAL A 363 16.79 15.87 6.42
C VAL A 363 16.32 16.93 5.43
N ILE A 364 15.02 17.21 5.43
CA ILE A 364 14.41 18.25 4.60
C ILE A 364 14.17 19.53 5.38
N VAL A 365 14.29 20.65 4.69
CA VAL A 365 13.92 21.98 5.19
C VAL A 365 13.11 22.72 4.13
N VAL A 366 12.37 23.74 4.55
CA VAL A 366 11.58 24.54 3.63
C VAL A 366 12.46 25.39 2.72
N GLY A 367 12.15 25.44 1.44
CA GLY A 367 12.79 26.31 0.44
C GLY A 367 11.73 27.22 -0.21
N PRO A 368 11.33 28.34 0.42
CA PRO A 368 10.28 29.21 -0.11
C PRO A 368 10.70 29.96 -1.39
N GLU A 369 11.99 30.11 -1.62
CA GLU A 369 12.56 30.72 -2.82
C GLU A 369 12.52 29.84 -4.07
N LEU A 370 12.37 28.55 -3.91
CA LEU A 370 12.40 27.57 -5.01
C LEU A 370 11.15 27.72 -5.90
N LYS A 371 11.31 27.44 -7.19
CA LYS A 371 10.19 27.18 -8.09
C LYS A 371 9.63 25.77 -7.86
N ILE A 372 8.40 25.51 -8.28
CA ILE A 372 7.72 24.24 -8.01
C ILE A 372 8.45 23.01 -8.61
N TYR A 373 9.20 23.22 -9.69
CA TYR A 373 9.99 22.18 -10.36
C TYR A 373 11.40 22.05 -9.80
N GLN A 374 11.81 22.85 -8.81
CA GLN A 374 13.18 22.91 -8.27
C GLN A 374 13.25 22.29 -6.87
N CYS A 375 14.41 21.70 -6.56
CA CYS A 375 14.77 21.29 -5.20
C CYS A 375 16.19 21.76 -4.87
N GLY A 376 16.45 22.04 -3.60
CA GLY A 376 17.77 22.38 -3.12
C GLY A 376 18.53 21.15 -2.70
N LEU A 377 19.61 20.81 -3.40
CA LEU A 377 20.47 19.66 -3.09
C LEU A 377 21.76 20.13 -2.42
N PRO A 378 22.16 19.59 -1.24
CA PRO A 378 23.41 19.91 -0.59
C PRO A 378 24.61 19.67 -1.52
N LYS A 379 25.56 20.59 -1.56
CA LYS A 379 26.75 20.49 -2.42
C LYS A 379 27.54 19.20 -2.20
N GLU A 380 27.75 18.82 -0.94
CA GLU A 380 28.48 17.60 -0.59
C GLU A 380 27.78 16.34 -1.10
N MET A 381 26.46 16.31 -1.04
CA MET A 381 25.66 15.19 -1.57
C MET A 381 25.68 15.18 -3.09
N ALA A 382 25.56 16.33 -3.73
CA ALA A 382 25.57 16.47 -5.17
C ALA A 382 26.87 15.95 -5.80
N ILE A 383 28.02 16.29 -5.23
CA ILE A 383 29.33 15.87 -5.77
C ILE A 383 29.50 14.33 -5.74
N GLU A 384 29.03 13.68 -4.70
CA GLU A 384 29.08 12.21 -4.61
C GLU A 384 28.08 11.52 -5.56
N LEU A 385 26.87 12.04 -5.69
CA LEU A 385 25.86 11.49 -6.61
C LEU A 385 26.27 11.64 -8.08
N PHE A 386 26.77 12.82 -8.45
CA PHE A 386 27.15 13.14 -9.83
C PHE A 386 28.60 12.82 -10.17
N LYS A 387 29.35 12.18 -9.27
CA LYS A 387 30.80 11.91 -9.43
C LYS A 387 31.19 11.35 -10.80
N PRO A 388 30.53 10.32 -11.39
CA PRO A 388 30.90 9.84 -12.72
C PRO A 388 30.69 10.86 -13.82
N PHE A 389 29.64 11.66 -13.74
CA PHE A 389 29.30 12.68 -14.74
C PHE A 389 30.30 13.83 -14.67
N VAL A 390 30.68 14.28 -13.47
CA VAL A 390 31.70 15.32 -13.24
C VAL A 390 33.08 14.84 -13.72
N MET A 391 33.45 13.58 -13.42
CA MET A 391 34.72 13.03 -13.91
C MET A 391 34.76 12.94 -15.44
N LYS A 392 33.66 12.58 -16.08
CA LYS A 392 33.52 12.56 -17.55
C LYS A 392 33.74 13.96 -18.11
N GLU A 393 33.07 14.96 -17.55
CA GLU A 393 33.10 16.32 -18.05
C GLU A 393 34.46 17.00 -17.80
N LEU A 394 35.14 16.74 -16.67
CA LEU A 394 36.50 17.19 -16.40
C LEU A 394 37.55 16.66 -17.43
N VAL A 395 37.30 15.45 -17.96
CA VAL A 395 38.16 14.89 -19.01
C VAL A 395 37.76 15.45 -20.38
N SER A 396 36.47 15.61 -20.70
CA SER A 396 36.01 16.19 -21.98
C SER A 396 36.37 17.66 -22.13
N SER A 397 36.30 18.45 -21.07
CA SER A 397 36.66 19.89 -21.05
C SER A 397 38.17 20.13 -20.97
N GLY A 398 38.99 19.06 -20.92
CA GLY A 398 40.42 19.16 -20.95
C GLY A 398 41.12 19.55 -19.63
N TYR A 399 40.36 19.71 -18.54
CA TYR A 399 40.93 19.98 -17.22
C TYR A 399 41.78 18.83 -16.65
N CYS A 400 41.54 17.62 -17.15
CA CYS A 400 42.24 16.41 -16.74
C CYS A 400 42.62 15.53 -17.93
N PRO A 401 43.83 14.97 -18.00
CA PRO A 401 44.27 14.14 -19.12
C PRO A 401 43.69 12.72 -19.08
N ASN A 402 43.21 12.27 -17.92
CA ASN A 402 42.61 10.94 -17.74
C ASN A 402 41.64 10.86 -16.53
N VAL A 403 40.88 9.80 -16.47
CA VAL A 403 39.88 9.53 -15.40
C VAL A 403 40.53 9.45 -14.02
N LYS A 404 41.75 8.92 -13.91
CA LYS A 404 42.52 8.83 -12.64
C LYS A 404 42.85 10.21 -12.10
N GLY A 405 43.24 11.15 -12.99
CA GLY A 405 43.46 12.56 -12.65
C GLY A 405 42.18 13.25 -12.21
N ALA A 406 41.10 13.05 -12.95
CA ALA A 406 39.78 13.58 -12.61
C ALA A 406 39.30 13.10 -11.23
N LYS A 407 39.43 11.80 -10.94
CA LYS A 407 39.10 11.24 -9.63
C LYS A 407 39.89 11.92 -8.50
N LYS A 408 41.19 12.14 -8.69
CA LYS A 408 42.03 12.78 -7.69
C LYS A 408 41.67 14.26 -7.47
N LYS A 409 41.28 15.01 -8.52
CA LYS A 409 40.79 16.38 -8.40
C LYS A 409 39.43 16.43 -7.66
N VAL A 410 38.50 15.52 -7.98
CA VAL A 410 37.22 15.43 -7.27
C VAL A 410 37.43 15.10 -5.79
N GLU A 411 38.32 14.19 -5.44
CA GLU A 411 38.65 13.86 -4.05
C GLU A 411 39.26 15.04 -3.26
N LYS A 412 39.97 15.95 -3.95
CA LYS A 412 40.54 17.16 -3.37
C LYS A 412 39.60 18.36 -3.33
N LEU A 413 38.44 18.27 -3.99
CA LEU A 413 37.46 19.34 -4.10
C LEU A 413 38.02 20.66 -4.64
N GLU A 414 38.80 20.58 -5.74
CA GLU A 414 39.39 21.77 -6.40
C GLU A 414 38.28 22.68 -6.95
N THR A 415 38.52 23.98 -7.11
CA THR A 415 37.50 24.97 -7.54
C THR A 415 36.88 24.65 -8.87
N GLU A 416 37.65 24.16 -9.84
CA GLU A 416 37.16 23.73 -11.16
C GLU A 416 36.09 22.63 -11.09
N VAL A 417 36.11 21.82 -10.05
CA VAL A 417 35.15 20.73 -9.87
C VAL A 417 33.72 21.29 -9.58
N TRP A 418 33.66 22.41 -8.85
CA TRP A 418 32.37 23.05 -8.53
C TRP A 418 31.76 23.71 -9.76
N ASP A 419 32.54 24.34 -10.61
CA ASP A 419 32.08 24.96 -11.87
C ASP A 419 31.53 23.87 -12.80
N VAL A 420 32.26 22.78 -12.97
CA VAL A 420 31.80 21.64 -13.77
C VAL A 420 30.57 20.95 -13.16
N LEU A 421 30.50 20.85 -11.84
CA LEU A 421 29.31 20.29 -11.16
C LEU A 421 28.06 21.13 -11.44
N GLU A 422 28.19 22.46 -11.40
CA GLU A 422 27.07 23.36 -11.71
C GLU A 422 26.56 23.18 -13.15
N ASP A 423 27.47 23.00 -14.10
CA ASP A 423 27.08 22.73 -15.51
C ASP A 423 26.46 21.35 -15.70
N VAL A 424 26.97 20.32 -15.02
CA VAL A 424 26.44 18.96 -15.10
C VAL A 424 25.05 18.84 -14.49
N ILE A 425 24.78 19.60 -13.43
CA ILE A 425 23.46 19.59 -12.77
C ILE A 425 22.38 20.25 -13.61
N LYS A 426 22.74 21.22 -14.46
CA LYS A 426 21.79 21.84 -15.37
C LYS A 426 21.09 20.78 -16.21
N GLU A 427 19.76 20.83 -16.21
CA GLU A 427 18.94 19.90 -16.97
C GLU A 427 19.03 18.41 -16.61
N HIS A 428 19.66 18.04 -15.49
CA HIS A 428 19.69 16.66 -15.00
C HIS A 428 18.74 16.50 -13.81
N PRO A 429 17.52 15.96 -13.99
CA PRO A 429 16.55 15.86 -12.92
C PRO A 429 16.97 14.81 -11.88
N VAL A 430 16.60 15.03 -10.63
CA VAL A 430 16.74 14.05 -9.53
C VAL A 430 15.37 13.68 -9.00
N MET A 431 15.22 12.46 -8.54
CA MET A 431 13.99 12.00 -7.91
C MET A 431 14.09 12.13 -6.40
N LEU A 432 13.06 12.69 -5.77
CA LEU A 432 12.89 12.73 -4.32
C LEU A 432 11.79 11.75 -3.89
N ASN A 433 12.04 11.03 -2.82
CA ASN A 433 11.09 10.08 -2.23
C ASN A 433 11.03 10.23 -0.72
N ARG A 434 9.84 10.19 -0.15
CA ARG A 434 9.62 10.09 1.30
C ARG A 434 8.95 8.77 1.66
N ALA A 435 9.50 8.07 2.64
CA ALA A 435 8.88 6.89 3.22
C ALA A 435 7.93 7.28 4.38
N PRO A 436 6.72 6.69 4.48
CA PRO A 436 6.16 5.66 3.62
C PRO A 436 5.61 6.22 2.31
N THR A 437 5.85 5.53 1.19
CA THR A 437 5.29 5.91 -0.12
C THR A 437 3.89 5.31 -0.24
N LEU A 438 2.86 6.10 0.06
CA LEU A 438 1.47 5.65 0.09
C LEU A 438 0.83 5.61 -1.30
N HIS A 439 1.22 6.51 -2.18
CA HIS A 439 0.73 6.64 -3.54
C HIS A 439 1.83 7.13 -4.49
N ARG A 440 1.58 7.11 -5.78
CA ARG A 440 2.59 7.44 -6.80
C ARG A 440 3.20 8.84 -6.67
N LEU A 441 2.47 9.81 -6.11
CA LEU A 441 2.96 11.17 -5.88
C LEU A 441 3.99 11.28 -4.74
N GLY A 442 4.23 10.21 -3.99
CA GLY A 442 5.31 10.11 -3.01
C GLY A 442 6.71 10.01 -3.64
N ILE A 443 6.80 9.92 -4.98
CA ILE A 443 8.03 9.99 -5.75
C ILE A 443 7.82 11.03 -6.86
N GLN A 444 8.59 12.11 -6.83
CA GLN A 444 8.55 13.16 -7.85
C GLN A 444 9.95 13.55 -8.27
N ALA A 445 10.10 14.00 -9.51
CA ALA A 445 11.35 14.53 -10.02
C ALA A 445 11.39 16.05 -9.89
N PHE A 446 12.60 16.55 -9.66
CA PHE A 446 12.90 17.98 -9.54
C PHE A 446 14.21 18.30 -10.25
N GLU A 447 14.37 19.54 -10.69
CA GLU A 447 15.64 20.08 -11.12
C GLU A 447 16.45 20.52 -9.89
N PRO A 448 17.64 19.95 -9.64
CA PRO A 448 18.41 20.30 -8.45
C PRO A 448 19.09 21.67 -8.59
N ILE A 449 19.12 22.39 -7.49
CA ILE A 449 19.93 23.60 -7.30
C ILE A 449 20.88 23.34 -6.15
N LEU A 450 22.15 23.73 -6.29
CA LEU A 450 23.12 23.59 -5.22
C LEU A 450 22.81 24.56 -4.08
N VAL A 451 22.79 24.04 -2.88
CA VAL A 451 22.56 24.82 -1.66
C VAL A 451 23.64 24.55 -0.63
N GLU A 452 23.91 25.54 0.20
CA GLU A 452 24.80 25.40 1.34
C GLU A 452 24.12 24.61 2.47
N GLY A 453 24.92 23.94 3.28
CA GLY A 453 24.43 23.14 4.39
C GLY A 453 24.32 21.66 4.06
N LYS A 454 23.63 20.89 4.91
CA LYS A 454 23.49 19.43 4.81
C LYS A 454 22.03 18.97 4.61
N ALA A 455 21.09 19.91 4.58
CA ALA A 455 19.67 19.60 4.43
C ALA A 455 19.19 19.85 2.99
N ILE A 456 18.26 19.04 2.55
CA ILE A 456 17.58 19.18 1.25
C ILE A 456 16.52 20.26 1.39
N LYS A 457 16.52 21.27 0.52
CA LYS A 457 15.45 22.26 0.46
C LYS A 457 14.31 21.75 -0.42
N LEU A 458 13.10 21.80 0.12
CA LEU A 458 11.90 21.31 -0.55
C LEU A 458 10.89 22.44 -0.73
N HIS A 459 10.24 22.50 -1.88
CA HIS A 459 9.19 23.47 -2.16
C HIS A 459 7.97 23.22 -1.25
N PRO A 460 7.42 24.22 -0.58
CA PRO A 460 6.35 24.02 0.41
C PRO A 460 5.06 23.44 -0.17
N LEU A 461 4.71 23.71 -1.43
CA LEU A 461 3.47 23.21 -2.04
C LEU A 461 3.49 21.69 -2.32
N VAL A 462 4.64 21.09 -2.51
CA VAL A 462 4.74 19.63 -2.74
C VAL A 462 4.70 18.81 -1.45
N CYS A 463 4.81 19.43 -0.29
CA CYS A 463 4.77 18.75 1.00
C CYS A 463 3.46 17.96 1.20
N THR A 464 2.34 18.45 0.67
CA THR A 464 1.04 17.77 0.72
C THR A 464 1.07 16.44 -0.02
N ALA A 465 1.71 16.39 -1.20
CA ALA A 465 1.85 15.19 -2.01
C ALA A 465 2.74 14.12 -1.32
N PHE A 466 3.82 14.55 -0.68
CA PHE A 466 4.71 13.69 0.08
C PHE A 466 4.19 13.35 1.48
N ASN A 467 3.15 14.02 1.95
CA ASN A 467 2.72 14.01 3.36
C ASN A 467 3.91 14.31 4.30
N ALA A 468 4.74 15.29 3.92
CA ALA A 468 5.97 15.66 4.61
C ALA A 468 5.76 16.92 5.45
N ASP A 469 6.43 16.98 6.60
CA ASP A 469 6.59 18.17 7.42
C ASP A 469 8.07 18.38 7.76
N PHE A 470 8.39 19.51 8.36
CA PHE A 470 9.78 19.91 8.62
C PHE A 470 10.17 19.74 10.10
N ASP A 471 9.63 18.72 10.75
CA ASP A 471 9.90 18.40 12.16
C ASP A 471 11.10 17.45 12.37
N GLY A 472 11.82 17.14 11.31
CA GLY A 472 12.95 16.20 11.28
C GLY A 472 12.79 15.09 10.25
N ASP A 473 11.80 15.20 9.36
CA ASP A 473 11.60 14.28 8.27
C ASP A 473 12.82 14.21 7.35
N GLN A 474 13.08 13.01 6.84
CA GLN A 474 14.13 12.73 5.87
C GLN A 474 13.53 12.30 4.54
N MET A 475 14.20 12.68 3.45
CA MET A 475 13.86 12.22 2.11
C MET A 475 15.06 11.60 1.42
N ALA A 476 14.79 10.59 0.59
CA ALA A 476 15.80 9.96 -0.25
C ALA A 476 15.89 10.68 -1.60
N VAL A 477 17.11 10.80 -2.11
CA VAL A 477 17.41 11.34 -3.43
C VAL A 477 17.91 10.20 -4.31
N HIS A 478 17.41 10.10 -5.53
CA HIS A 478 17.84 9.12 -6.53
C HIS A 478 18.21 9.82 -7.82
N LEU A 479 19.31 9.39 -8.42
CA LEU A 479 19.83 9.95 -9.66
C LEU A 479 19.50 9.02 -10.84
N PRO A 480 18.72 9.44 -11.85
CA PRO A 480 18.56 8.71 -13.10
C PRO A 480 19.87 8.74 -13.89
N LEU A 481 20.32 7.58 -14.38
CA LEU A 481 21.62 7.44 -15.04
C LEU A 481 21.51 7.49 -16.56
N SER A 482 20.55 6.79 -17.16
CA SER A 482 20.38 6.73 -18.62
C SER A 482 19.61 7.94 -19.15
N VAL A 483 19.77 8.24 -20.43
CA VAL A 483 19.05 9.32 -21.12
C VAL A 483 17.56 9.04 -21.15
N GLU A 484 17.17 7.79 -21.32
CA GLU A 484 15.78 7.35 -21.28
C GLU A 484 15.16 7.57 -19.92
N ALA A 485 15.87 7.22 -18.83
CA ALA A 485 15.41 7.45 -17.46
C ALA A 485 15.27 8.95 -17.15
N GLN A 486 16.20 9.78 -17.63
CA GLN A 486 16.12 11.25 -17.51
C GLN A 486 14.92 11.82 -18.27
N ALA A 487 14.64 11.31 -19.48
CA ALA A 487 13.48 11.71 -20.27
C ALA A 487 12.17 11.34 -19.56
N GLU A 488 12.04 10.13 -19.02
CA GLU A 488 10.89 9.71 -18.23
C GLU A 488 10.71 10.58 -16.98
N CYS A 489 11.80 10.93 -16.28
CA CYS A 489 11.74 11.85 -15.14
C CYS A 489 11.18 13.22 -15.54
N ARG A 490 11.55 13.76 -16.69
CA ARG A 490 11.07 15.07 -17.17
C ARG A 490 9.61 15.03 -17.60
N PHE A 491 9.20 14.02 -18.37
CA PHE A 491 7.88 13.97 -18.95
C PHE A 491 6.81 13.41 -18.01
N LEU A 492 7.15 12.45 -17.16
CA LEU A 492 6.19 11.77 -16.31
C LEU A 492 6.28 12.18 -14.83
N LEU A 493 7.48 12.36 -14.29
CA LEU A 493 7.68 12.51 -12.84
C LEU A 493 7.89 13.94 -12.38
N LEU A 494 8.17 14.88 -13.28
CA LEU A 494 8.42 16.28 -12.89
C LEU A 494 7.19 16.86 -12.17
N SER A 495 7.42 17.59 -11.07
CA SER A 495 6.37 18.10 -10.19
C SER A 495 5.25 18.88 -10.91
N PRO A 496 5.50 19.77 -11.87
CA PRO A 496 4.45 20.47 -12.62
C PRO A 496 3.49 19.53 -13.38
N ASN A 497 3.93 18.35 -13.77
CA ASN A 497 3.11 17.38 -14.50
C ASN A 497 2.21 16.55 -13.57
N ASN A 498 2.43 16.63 -12.25
CA ASN A 498 1.73 15.85 -11.23
C ASN A 498 0.95 16.76 -10.26
N LEU A 499 0.25 17.75 -10.77
CA LEU A 499 -0.54 18.70 -9.98
C LEU A 499 -1.92 18.16 -9.59
N LEU A 500 -2.43 17.13 -10.26
CA LEU A 500 -3.74 16.53 -10.01
C LEU A 500 -3.63 15.19 -9.29
N LYS A 501 -4.57 14.93 -8.38
CA LYS A 501 -4.69 13.64 -7.70
C LYS A 501 -5.21 12.57 -8.66
N PRO A 502 -4.63 11.37 -8.66
CA PRO A 502 -5.17 10.27 -9.47
C PRO A 502 -6.50 9.71 -8.94
N SER A 503 -6.90 10.04 -7.70
CA SER A 503 -8.14 9.56 -7.08
C SER A 503 -9.39 10.30 -7.55
N ASP A 504 -9.37 11.63 -7.45
CA ASP A 504 -10.52 12.50 -7.69
C ASP A 504 -10.29 13.56 -8.79
N GLY A 505 -9.06 13.68 -9.31
CA GLY A 505 -8.69 14.70 -10.26
C GLY A 505 -8.60 16.12 -9.68
N GLY A 506 -8.74 16.28 -8.38
CA GLY A 506 -8.56 17.56 -7.72
C GLY A 506 -7.08 17.96 -7.60
N PRO A 507 -6.77 19.26 -7.44
CA PRO A 507 -5.39 19.71 -7.29
C PRO A 507 -4.76 19.21 -5.98
N VAL A 508 -3.52 18.74 -6.09
CA VAL A 508 -2.70 18.28 -4.94
C VAL A 508 -1.93 19.42 -4.32
N ALA A 509 -1.29 20.25 -5.17
CA ALA A 509 -0.50 21.39 -4.74
C ALA A 509 -1.42 22.57 -4.44
N VAL A 510 -2.03 22.53 -3.26
CA VAL A 510 -2.91 23.63 -2.78
C VAL A 510 -2.15 24.46 -1.75
N PRO A 511 -2.18 25.80 -1.84
CA PRO A 511 -1.61 26.67 -0.81
C PRO A 511 -2.13 26.32 0.58
N SER A 512 -1.25 26.43 1.57
CA SER A 512 -1.56 26.07 2.97
C SER A 512 -0.97 27.09 3.95
N GLN A 513 -1.46 27.07 5.16
CA GLN A 513 -0.92 27.85 6.29
C GLN A 513 -0.72 29.35 5.94
N ASP A 514 0.48 29.86 6.01
CA ASP A 514 0.79 31.28 5.82
C ASP A 514 0.44 31.82 4.42
N MET A 515 0.51 30.96 3.40
CA MET A 515 0.10 31.35 2.04
C MET A 515 -1.39 31.67 1.98
N VAL A 516 -2.22 30.79 2.58
CA VAL A 516 -3.68 31.01 2.65
C VAL A 516 -4.00 32.24 3.51
N LEU A 517 -3.32 32.37 4.64
CA LEU A 517 -3.53 33.48 5.58
C LEU A 517 -3.20 34.83 4.92
N GLY A 518 -2.09 34.91 4.19
CA GLY A 518 -1.69 36.12 3.46
C GLY A 518 -2.69 36.51 2.37
N ILE A 519 -3.18 35.52 1.58
CA ILE A 519 -4.21 35.78 0.54
C ILE A 519 -5.55 36.17 1.19
N TYR A 520 -5.95 35.54 2.28
CA TYR A 520 -7.16 35.87 3.01
C TYR A 520 -7.10 37.29 3.52
N TYR A 521 -6.00 37.70 4.14
CA TYR A 521 -5.77 39.09 4.59
C TYR A 521 -5.80 40.08 3.42
N LEU A 522 -5.17 39.73 2.29
CA LEU A 522 -5.15 40.57 1.10
C LEU A 522 -6.55 40.83 0.54
N THR A 523 -7.40 39.81 0.49
CA THR A 523 -8.74 39.87 -0.10
C THR A 523 -9.85 40.28 0.87
N GLN A 524 -9.51 40.49 2.15
CA GLN A 524 -10.47 40.89 3.18
C GLN A 524 -10.94 42.33 2.94
N GLU A 525 -12.23 42.62 3.18
CA GLU A 525 -12.84 43.94 3.15
C GLU A 525 -13.11 44.40 4.58
N ARG A 526 -12.79 45.67 4.88
CA ARG A 526 -13.09 46.32 6.19
C ARG A 526 -13.89 47.56 5.95
N PRO A 527 -15.20 47.56 6.26
CA PRO A 527 -16.01 48.78 6.20
C PRO A 527 -15.48 49.85 7.16
N GLY A 528 -15.49 51.10 6.76
CA GLY A 528 -15.00 52.23 7.55
C GLY A 528 -13.48 52.38 7.59
N ALA A 529 -12.73 51.66 6.73
CA ALA A 529 -11.27 51.78 6.66
C ALA A 529 -10.86 53.14 6.03
N LEU A 530 -9.65 53.63 6.40
CA LEU A 530 -9.09 54.87 5.92
C LEU A 530 -9.09 54.93 4.40
N GLY A 531 -9.68 55.97 3.80
CA GLY A 531 -9.69 56.22 2.37
C GLY A 531 -10.81 55.50 1.60
N GLU A 532 -11.84 55.02 2.29
CA GLU A 532 -13.01 54.44 1.63
C GLU A 532 -13.70 55.42 0.68
N GLY A 533 -14.12 54.92 -0.52
CA GLY A 533 -14.82 55.69 -1.53
C GLY A 533 -13.95 56.57 -2.43
N LYS A 534 -12.64 56.67 -2.23
CA LYS A 534 -11.72 57.41 -3.10
C LYS A 534 -11.64 56.79 -4.51
N SER A 535 -11.51 57.64 -5.50
CA SER A 535 -11.42 57.25 -6.90
C SER A 535 -10.01 57.47 -7.46
N PHE A 536 -9.49 56.48 -8.20
CA PHE A 536 -8.16 56.51 -8.80
C PHE A 536 -8.22 56.22 -10.31
N LYS A 537 -7.29 56.82 -11.05
CA LYS A 537 -7.18 56.65 -12.49
C LYS A 537 -6.64 55.30 -12.90
N SER A 538 -5.80 54.69 -12.07
CA SER A 538 -5.18 53.36 -12.33
C SER A 538 -4.87 52.63 -11.03
N VAL A 539 -4.62 51.37 -11.13
CA VAL A 539 -4.17 50.53 -9.98
C VAL A 539 -2.83 51.04 -9.44
N ASN A 540 -1.90 51.46 -10.30
CA ASN A 540 -0.60 52.00 -9.86
C ASN A 540 -0.74 53.27 -9.02
N GLU A 541 -1.68 54.17 -9.36
CA GLU A 541 -1.97 55.37 -8.54
C GLU A 541 -2.53 54.98 -7.17
N ALA A 542 -3.39 53.95 -7.12
CA ALA A 542 -3.90 53.38 -5.84
C ALA A 542 -2.77 52.76 -5.01
N ILE A 543 -1.79 52.08 -5.62
CA ILE A 543 -0.61 51.54 -4.92
C ILE A 543 0.22 52.69 -4.31
N LEU A 544 0.46 53.77 -5.07
CA LEU A 544 1.17 54.93 -4.54
C LEU A 544 0.41 55.59 -3.38
N ALA A 545 -0.90 55.68 -3.47
CA ALA A 545 -1.73 56.18 -2.38
C ALA A 545 -1.67 55.28 -1.14
N TYR A 546 -1.56 53.97 -1.33
CA TYR A 546 -1.35 53.00 -0.23
C TYR A 546 0.03 53.17 0.43
N GLU A 547 1.09 53.28 -0.37
CA GLU A 547 2.45 53.50 0.15
C GLU A 547 2.58 54.83 0.91
N ASN A 548 1.84 55.84 0.51
CA ASN A 548 1.75 57.12 1.23
C ASN A 548 0.77 57.10 2.44
N GLY A 549 0.15 55.98 2.76
CA GLY A 549 -0.75 55.81 3.90
C GLY A 549 -2.11 56.54 3.73
N ILE A 550 -2.52 56.88 2.52
CA ILE A 550 -3.77 57.57 2.21
C ILE A 550 -4.95 56.58 2.20
N ILE A 551 -4.70 55.31 1.82
CA ILE A 551 -5.66 54.24 1.79
C ILE A 551 -5.06 52.98 2.44
N THR A 552 -5.92 52.04 2.82
CA THR A 552 -5.51 50.72 3.30
C THR A 552 -5.78 49.64 2.26
N LEU A 553 -5.20 48.45 2.40
CA LEU A 553 -5.45 47.32 1.50
C LEU A 553 -6.93 46.89 1.50
N HIS A 554 -7.62 47.12 2.60
CA HIS A 554 -9.00 46.67 2.85
C HIS A 554 -10.06 47.69 2.56
N SER A 555 -9.66 48.94 2.21
CA SER A 555 -10.57 50.03 1.89
C SER A 555 -11.24 49.81 0.55
N LYS A 556 -12.54 50.02 0.48
CA LYS A 556 -13.30 49.97 -0.76
C LYS A 556 -13.06 51.21 -1.56
N ILE A 557 -12.49 51.09 -2.74
CA ILE A 557 -12.06 52.18 -3.62
C ILE A 557 -12.62 52.02 -5.03
N ASN A 558 -12.71 53.11 -5.77
CA ASN A 558 -13.10 53.11 -7.17
C ASN A 558 -11.85 53.27 -8.05
N VAL A 559 -11.59 52.27 -8.89
CA VAL A 559 -10.44 52.31 -9.81
C VAL A 559 -10.91 52.15 -11.23
N ARG A 560 -10.41 53.02 -12.11
CA ARG A 560 -10.64 52.88 -13.56
C ARG A 560 -9.73 51.80 -14.11
N VAL A 561 -10.33 50.72 -14.58
CA VAL A 561 -9.64 49.64 -15.29
C VAL A 561 -9.87 49.79 -16.78
N THR A 562 -8.78 49.74 -17.53
CA THR A 562 -8.80 49.79 -19.00
C THR A 562 -8.38 48.48 -19.57
N LYS A 563 -9.20 47.84 -20.38
CA LYS A 563 -8.91 46.56 -21.00
C LYS A 563 -9.00 46.67 -22.51
N THR A 564 -8.02 46.13 -23.20
CA THR A 564 -8.06 46.00 -24.68
C THR A 564 -8.70 44.65 -24.98
N LEU A 565 -9.80 44.68 -25.71
CA LEU A 565 -10.53 43.50 -26.17
C LEU A 565 -9.82 42.85 -27.36
N GLU A 566 -10.14 41.60 -27.64
CA GLU A 566 -9.59 40.87 -28.80
C GLU A 566 -9.83 41.58 -30.16
N ASP A 567 -10.92 42.33 -30.25
CA ASP A 567 -11.26 43.17 -31.41
C ASP A 567 -10.42 44.46 -31.53
N GLY A 568 -9.45 44.71 -30.67
CA GLY A 568 -8.62 45.91 -30.64
C GLY A 568 -9.32 47.15 -30.04
N THR A 569 -10.59 47.06 -29.59
CA THR A 569 -11.31 48.13 -28.92
C THR A 569 -10.83 48.27 -27.49
N VAL A 570 -10.59 49.52 -27.05
CA VAL A 570 -10.21 49.84 -25.67
C VAL A 570 -11.46 50.23 -24.87
N LYS A 571 -11.83 49.36 -23.90
CA LYS A 571 -12.95 49.64 -23.00
C LYS A 571 -12.42 50.06 -21.64
N SER A 572 -13.00 51.07 -21.03
CA SER A 572 -12.65 51.48 -19.65
C SER A 572 -13.91 51.55 -18.80
N ASP A 573 -13.83 50.98 -17.59
CA ASP A 573 -14.92 51.00 -16.62
C ASP A 573 -14.36 51.30 -15.22
N VAL A 574 -15.21 51.79 -14.34
CA VAL A 574 -14.85 52.11 -12.94
C VAL A 574 -15.34 50.97 -12.05
N ILE A 575 -14.40 50.26 -11.49
CA ILE A 575 -14.69 49.09 -10.63
C ILE A 575 -14.57 49.48 -9.18
N ASN A 576 -15.58 49.17 -8.39
CA ASN A 576 -15.58 49.35 -6.94
C ASN A 576 -15.16 48.06 -6.25
N SER A 577 -13.93 48.02 -5.73
CA SER A 577 -13.35 46.86 -5.01
C SER A 577 -12.23 47.31 -4.06
N THR A 578 -11.59 46.40 -3.36
CA THR A 578 -10.46 46.71 -2.50
C THR A 578 -9.14 46.65 -3.27
N LEU A 579 -8.13 47.43 -2.85
CA LEU A 579 -6.80 47.42 -3.46
C LEU A 579 -6.19 45.99 -3.42
N GLY A 580 -6.40 45.28 -2.31
CA GLY A 580 -5.89 43.92 -2.20
C GLY A 580 -6.47 42.96 -3.22
N ARG A 581 -7.76 43.09 -3.58
CA ARG A 581 -8.38 42.28 -4.65
C ARG A 581 -7.83 42.62 -6.02
N PHE A 582 -7.55 43.89 -6.32
CA PHE A 582 -6.86 44.26 -7.56
C PHE A 582 -5.49 43.61 -7.68
N LEU A 583 -4.68 43.65 -6.64
CA LEU A 583 -3.37 43.00 -6.57
C LEU A 583 -3.43 41.49 -6.72
N PHE A 584 -4.45 40.85 -6.17
CA PHE A 584 -4.64 39.40 -6.33
C PHE A 584 -5.07 39.02 -7.74
N ASN A 585 -5.93 39.81 -8.38
CA ASN A 585 -6.37 39.57 -9.76
C ASN A 585 -5.25 39.80 -10.79
N GLU A 586 -4.21 40.55 -10.49
CA GLU A 586 -3.03 40.69 -11.35
C GLU A 586 -2.26 39.38 -11.51
N ILE A 587 -2.28 38.52 -10.46
CA ILE A 587 -1.59 37.26 -10.42
C ILE A 587 -2.34 36.14 -11.17
N ILE A 588 -3.68 36.25 -11.19
CA ILE A 588 -4.58 35.22 -11.71
C ILE A 588 -5.01 35.55 -13.15
N PRO A 589 -5.03 34.54 -14.06
CA PRO A 589 -5.65 34.73 -15.38
C PRO A 589 -7.09 35.22 -15.27
N GLN A 590 -7.49 36.17 -16.15
CA GLN A 590 -8.79 36.80 -16.08
C GLN A 590 -9.87 36.18 -16.99
N ASP A 591 -9.75 34.89 -17.29
CA ASP A 591 -10.61 34.11 -18.20
C ASP A 591 -11.13 32.80 -17.56
N LEU A 592 -11.20 32.78 -16.23
CA LEU A 592 -11.53 31.55 -15.48
C LEU A 592 -13.05 31.25 -15.43
N GLY A 593 -13.89 32.18 -15.85
CA GLY A 593 -15.34 31.97 -15.90
C GLY A 593 -16.05 32.06 -14.54
N PHE A 594 -15.51 32.81 -13.58
CA PHE A 594 -16.27 33.24 -12.38
C PHE A 594 -17.24 34.37 -12.68
N VAL A 595 -16.90 35.17 -13.67
CA VAL A 595 -17.73 36.28 -14.19
C VAL A 595 -18.14 35.93 -15.62
N ASP A 596 -19.44 36.03 -15.92
CA ASP A 596 -19.95 35.82 -17.27
C ASP A 596 -19.58 37.01 -18.16
N ARG A 597 -18.59 36.82 -19.03
CA ARG A 597 -18.08 37.88 -19.94
C ARG A 597 -18.84 37.98 -21.25
N SER A 598 -19.89 37.17 -21.47
CA SER A 598 -20.81 37.31 -22.58
C SER A 598 -21.70 38.58 -22.45
N ILE A 599 -21.79 39.09 -21.21
CA ILE A 599 -22.52 40.33 -20.91
C ILE A 599 -21.55 41.51 -21.02
N PRO A 600 -21.82 42.51 -21.89
CA PRO A 600 -20.93 43.65 -22.13
C PRO A 600 -20.55 44.47 -20.88
N GLU A 601 -21.43 44.51 -19.86
CA GLU A 601 -21.22 45.19 -18.60
C GLU A 601 -20.19 44.49 -17.69
N ASN A 602 -19.92 43.23 -17.94
CA ASN A 602 -19.05 42.42 -17.07
C ASN A 602 -17.60 42.29 -17.61
N GLU A 603 -17.31 42.80 -18.80
CA GLU A 603 -16.03 42.63 -19.49
C GLU A 603 -14.82 43.16 -18.69
N CYS A 604 -14.99 44.28 -18.01
CA CYS A 604 -13.94 44.90 -17.19
C CYS A 604 -13.94 44.43 -15.73
N LYS A 605 -14.98 43.71 -15.25
CA LYS A 605 -15.05 43.23 -13.86
C LYS A 605 -13.92 42.27 -13.52
N LEU A 606 -13.50 42.27 -12.23
CA LEU A 606 -12.51 41.37 -11.70
C LEU A 606 -13.07 39.94 -11.62
N GLU A 607 -12.28 38.95 -11.95
CA GLU A 607 -12.64 37.52 -11.80
C GLU A 607 -12.90 37.15 -10.35
N VAL A 608 -12.08 37.64 -9.42
CA VAL A 608 -12.17 37.34 -8.00
C VAL A 608 -12.47 38.65 -7.25
N ASP A 609 -13.74 38.88 -6.91
CA ASP A 609 -14.21 40.00 -6.10
C ASP A 609 -14.90 39.54 -4.82
N PHE A 610 -14.39 38.45 -4.22
CA PHE A 610 -14.88 37.86 -2.99
C PHE A 610 -13.73 37.54 -2.06
N LEU A 611 -14.05 37.24 -0.78
CA LEU A 611 -13.08 36.80 0.21
C LEU A 611 -12.54 35.39 -0.14
N VAL A 612 -11.23 35.30 -0.30
CA VAL A 612 -10.59 34.06 -0.73
C VAL A 612 -10.11 33.24 0.48
N ARG A 613 -10.77 32.12 0.71
CA ARG A 613 -10.37 31.09 1.70
C ARG A 613 -9.67 29.93 0.99
N LYS A 614 -9.22 28.95 1.76
CA LYS A 614 -8.58 27.73 1.20
C LYS A 614 -9.47 26.98 0.22
N LYS A 615 -10.78 26.92 0.44
CA LYS A 615 -11.74 26.28 -0.47
C LYS A 615 -11.85 27.01 -1.81
N GLU A 616 -11.93 28.33 -1.76
CA GLU A 616 -12.00 29.19 -2.94
C GLU A 616 -10.68 29.13 -3.74
N LEU A 617 -9.52 29.14 -3.07
CA LEU A 617 -8.22 28.91 -3.71
C LEU A 617 -8.17 27.58 -4.45
N LYS A 618 -8.67 26.50 -3.84
CA LYS A 618 -8.73 25.20 -4.50
C LYS A 618 -9.57 25.26 -5.77
N LYS A 619 -10.74 25.92 -5.75
CA LYS A 619 -11.61 26.10 -6.93
C LYS A 619 -10.95 26.96 -8.02
N ILE A 620 -10.25 28.03 -7.63
CA ILE A 620 -9.52 28.88 -8.55
C ILE A 620 -8.44 28.08 -9.29
N LEU A 621 -7.63 27.31 -8.55
CA LEU A 621 -6.59 26.47 -9.12
C LEU A 621 -7.14 25.37 -10.03
N GLU A 622 -8.25 24.75 -9.65
CA GLU A 622 -8.93 23.75 -10.48
C GLU A 622 -9.38 24.35 -11.83
N LYS A 623 -9.95 25.56 -11.82
CA LYS A 623 -10.30 26.26 -13.04
C LYS A 623 -9.06 26.67 -13.86
N VAL A 624 -7.99 27.12 -13.23
CA VAL A 624 -6.73 27.46 -13.91
C VAL A 624 -6.14 26.23 -14.61
N ILE A 625 -6.10 25.08 -13.94
CA ILE A 625 -5.59 23.84 -14.53
C ILE A 625 -6.43 23.41 -15.74
N ASN A 626 -7.76 23.49 -15.61
CA ASN A 626 -8.68 23.07 -16.67
C ASN A 626 -8.68 24.01 -17.90
N THR A 627 -8.32 25.30 -17.72
CA THR A 627 -8.32 26.29 -18.80
C THR A 627 -6.93 26.43 -19.45
N HIS A 628 -5.88 26.55 -18.66
CA HIS A 628 -4.53 26.88 -19.12
C HIS A 628 -3.51 25.74 -19.06
N GLY A 629 -3.87 24.61 -18.44
CA GLY A 629 -2.98 23.47 -18.30
C GLY A 629 -1.91 23.63 -17.19
N ALA A 630 -1.04 22.63 -17.09
CA ALA A 630 -0.13 22.45 -15.96
C ALA A 630 0.97 23.52 -15.86
N THR A 631 1.55 23.94 -17.00
CA THR A 631 2.68 24.88 -17.01
C THR A 631 2.28 26.25 -16.47
N LYS A 632 1.18 26.81 -16.97
CA LYS A 632 0.68 28.10 -16.48
C LYS A 632 0.24 28.04 -15.03
N THR A 633 -0.35 26.92 -14.62
CA THR A 633 -0.74 26.69 -13.22
C THR A 633 0.48 26.68 -12.29
N ALA A 634 1.61 26.11 -12.72
CA ALA A 634 2.84 26.12 -11.94
C ALA A 634 3.35 27.55 -11.70
N GLU A 635 3.30 28.43 -12.72
CA GLU A 635 3.64 29.85 -12.58
C GLU A 635 2.70 30.56 -11.60
N VAL A 636 1.39 30.37 -11.76
CA VAL A 636 0.37 30.94 -10.86
C VAL A 636 0.55 30.48 -9.42
N LEU A 637 0.88 29.21 -9.19
CA LEU A 637 1.16 28.66 -7.86
C LEU A 637 2.37 29.33 -7.21
N ASP A 638 3.45 29.54 -7.96
CA ASP A 638 4.64 30.22 -7.45
C ASP A 638 4.36 31.69 -7.12
N LEU A 639 3.55 32.37 -7.92
CA LEU A 639 3.12 33.74 -7.65
C LEU A 639 2.21 33.82 -6.42
N ILE A 640 1.23 32.92 -6.28
CA ILE A 640 0.36 32.82 -5.12
C ILE A 640 1.20 32.55 -3.85
N LYS A 641 2.16 31.64 -3.92
CA LYS A 641 3.08 31.35 -2.81
C LYS A 641 3.83 32.60 -2.37
N SER A 642 4.51 33.30 -3.29
CA SER A 642 5.30 34.48 -2.97
C SER A 642 4.47 35.61 -2.44
N THR A 643 3.31 35.86 -3.01
CA THR A 643 2.36 36.88 -2.57
C THR A 643 1.76 36.53 -1.22
N GLY A 644 1.37 35.29 -1.01
CA GLY A 644 0.85 34.80 0.28
C GLY A 644 1.86 35.03 1.42
N TYR A 645 3.10 34.64 1.24
CA TYR A 645 4.15 34.90 2.25
C TYR A 645 4.41 36.39 2.47
N LYS A 646 4.48 37.18 1.39
CA LYS A 646 4.69 38.64 1.49
C LYS A 646 3.61 39.31 2.32
N TYR A 647 2.35 39.01 2.07
CA TYR A 647 1.23 39.64 2.78
C TYR A 647 0.95 39.00 4.14
N SER A 648 1.28 37.76 4.37
CA SER A 648 1.25 37.18 5.71
C SER A 648 2.27 37.86 6.63
N THR A 649 3.47 38.14 6.13
CA THR A 649 4.49 38.90 6.87
C THR A 649 4.03 40.32 7.16
N ARG A 650 3.42 41.02 6.19
CA ARG A 650 2.87 42.37 6.38
C ARG A 650 1.68 42.43 7.33
N ALA A 651 0.85 41.37 7.32
CA ALA A 651 -0.29 41.25 8.22
C ALA A 651 0.12 41.16 9.69
N SER A 652 1.31 40.64 9.98
CA SER A 652 1.88 40.49 11.32
C SER A 652 0.92 39.87 12.35
N MET A 653 0.17 38.85 11.91
CA MET A 653 -0.79 38.17 12.77
C MET A 653 -0.10 37.41 13.90
N THR A 654 -0.61 37.60 15.10
CA THR A 654 -0.10 36.93 16.31
C THR A 654 -1.27 36.47 17.16
N VAL A 655 -1.02 35.64 18.15
CA VAL A 655 -2.02 35.08 19.05
C VAL A 655 -1.71 35.58 20.48
N SER A 656 -2.72 36.16 21.14
CA SER A 656 -2.67 36.53 22.54
C SER A 656 -3.73 35.78 23.35
N ILE A 657 -3.50 35.59 24.64
CA ILE A 657 -4.50 35.03 25.55
C ILE A 657 -5.77 35.89 25.58
N SER A 658 -5.64 37.21 25.41
CA SER A 658 -6.77 38.13 25.34
C SER A 658 -7.67 37.94 24.12
N ASP A 659 -7.14 37.37 23.02
CA ASP A 659 -7.92 37.12 21.81
C ASP A 659 -8.93 35.97 21.99
N MET A 660 -8.74 35.13 23.00
CA MET A 660 -9.65 34.05 23.37
C MET A 660 -10.77 34.57 24.28
N THR A 661 -11.79 35.20 23.70
CA THR A 661 -12.90 35.72 24.48
C THR A 661 -13.86 34.60 24.90
N VAL A 662 -14.14 34.52 26.20
CA VAL A 662 -15.13 33.59 26.76
C VAL A 662 -16.53 34.19 26.61
N PRO A 663 -17.53 33.46 26.05
CA PRO A 663 -18.89 33.96 25.95
C PRO A 663 -19.49 34.28 27.35
N ALA A 664 -20.09 35.44 27.52
CA ALA A 664 -20.75 35.82 28.75
C ALA A 664 -21.88 34.85 29.16
N GLN A 665 -22.58 34.31 28.19
CA GLN A 665 -23.68 33.35 28.36
C GLN A 665 -23.26 31.95 28.85
N LYS A 666 -21.95 31.64 28.89
CA LYS A 666 -21.44 30.32 29.29
C LYS A 666 -21.96 29.86 30.65
N LYS A 667 -21.93 30.73 31.66
CA LYS A 667 -22.35 30.42 33.04
C LYS A 667 -23.84 30.04 33.08
N ASP A 668 -24.69 30.80 32.39
CA ASP A 668 -26.13 30.57 32.37
C ASP A 668 -26.50 29.28 31.64
N MET A 669 -25.84 29.00 30.53
CA MET A 669 -26.02 27.75 29.75
C MET A 669 -25.61 26.52 30.58
N LEU A 670 -24.47 26.57 31.26
CA LEU A 670 -24.02 25.50 32.14
C LEU A 670 -24.98 25.25 33.29
N ALA A 671 -25.47 26.32 33.97
CA ALA A 671 -26.44 26.20 35.06
C ALA A 671 -27.78 25.58 34.57
N ALA A 672 -28.27 25.97 33.41
CA ALA A 672 -29.46 25.37 32.81
C ALA A 672 -29.28 23.87 32.48
N ALA A 673 -28.12 23.49 31.97
CA ALA A 673 -27.79 22.10 31.71
C ALA A 673 -27.71 21.28 33.01
N GLU A 674 -27.08 21.81 34.06
CA GLU A 674 -27.04 21.14 35.37
C GLU A 674 -28.43 20.95 35.96
N ALA A 675 -29.29 21.95 35.91
CA ALA A 675 -30.67 21.83 36.35
C ALA A 675 -31.47 20.75 35.58
N THR A 676 -31.19 20.57 34.30
CA THR A 676 -31.80 19.52 33.47
C THR A 676 -31.28 18.15 33.88
N VAL A 677 -29.97 18.00 34.07
CA VAL A 677 -29.33 16.75 34.52
C VAL A 677 -29.85 16.36 35.91
N ASP A 678 -30.04 17.32 36.81
CA ASP A 678 -30.62 17.09 38.16
C ASP A 678 -32.07 16.57 38.08
N LYS A 679 -32.87 17.07 37.12
CA LYS A 679 -34.21 16.53 36.84
C LYS A 679 -34.16 15.08 36.38
N ILE A 680 -33.26 14.76 35.45
CA ILE A 680 -33.07 13.39 34.95
C ILE A 680 -32.65 12.46 36.10
N MET A 681 -31.69 12.89 36.93
CA MET A 681 -31.26 12.14 38.11
C MET A 681 -32.38 11.93 39.13
N LYS A 682 -33.25 12.94 39.34
CA LYS A 682 -34.46 12.78 40.20
C LYS A 682 -35.46 11.78 39.64
N ASN A 683 -35.65 11.79 38.32
CA ASN A 683 -36.54 10.81 37.64
C ASN A 683 -35.97 9.40 37.78
N PHE A 684 -34.69 9.22 37.60
CA PHE A 684 -33.99 7.96 37.82
C PHE A 684 -34.16 7.44 39.26
N ARG A 685 -33.90 8.31 40.27
CA ARG A 685 -34.08 7.94 41.67
C ARG A 685 -35.54 7.57 42.03
N ARG A 686 -36.52 8.07 41.28
CA ARG A 686 -37.94 7.70 41.41
C ARG A 686 -38.27 6.42 40.67
N GLY A 687 -37.35 5.83 39.93
CA GLY A 687 -37.54 4.61 39.17
C GLY A 687 -38.37 4.77 37.85
N LEU A 688 -38.47 6.02 37.32
CA LEU A 688 -39.23 6.32 36.12
C LEU A 688 -38.47 5.99 34.82
N ILE A 689 -37.14 5.97 34.89
CA ILE A 689 -36.26 5.69 33.76
C ILE A 689 -35.21 4.65 34.14
N THR A 690 -34.75 3.88 33.17
CA THR A 690 -33.68 2.89 33.34
C THR A 690 -32.30 3.55 33.41
N GLU A 691 -31.28 2.82 33.90
CA GLU A 691 -29.90 3.32 33.94
C GLU A 691 -29.37 3.69 32.55
N GLU A 692 -29.73 2.92 31.53
CA GLU A 692 -29.29 3.15 30.16
C GLU A 692 -29.95 4.38 29.54
N GLU A 693 -31.24 4.59 29.80
CA GLU A 693 -31.97 5.81 29.39
C GLU A 693 -31.40 7.04 30.11
N ARG A 694 -31.17 6.94 31.42
CA ARG A 694 -30.55 8.01 32.19
C ARG A 694 -29.21 8.44 31.57
N TYR A 695 -28.34 7.46 31.29
CA TYR A 695 -27.03 7.71 30.65
C TYR A 695 -27.19 8.41 29.30
N LYS A 696 -28.08 7.91 28.43
CA LYS A 696 -28.33 8.49 27.10
C LYS A 696 -28.85 9.93 27.21
N GLU A 697 -29.80 10.19 28.11
CA GLU A 697 -30.36 11.54 28.30
C GLU A 697 -29.35 12.54 28.88
N VAL A 698 -28.50 12.12 29.80
CA VAL A 698 -27.43 12.96 30.36
C VAL A 698 -26.39 13.31 29.31
N VAL A 699 -25.91 12.31 28.54
CA VAL A 699 -24.96 12.52 27.46
C VAL A 699 -25.54 13.43 26.38
N ALA A 700 -26.80 13.21 25.97
CA ALA A 700 -27.48 14.04 24.98
C ALA A 700 -27.63 15.49 25.45
N THR A 701 -27.97 15.72 26.73
CA THR A 701 -28.09 17.06 27.30
C THR A 701 -26.76 17.83 27.24
N TRP A 702 -25.66 17.19 27.62
CA TRP A 702 -24.36 17.81 27.56
C TRP A 702 -23.87 18.04 26.13
N PHE A 703 -24.18 17.13 25.22
CA PHE A 703 -23.85 17.30 23.80
C PHE A 703 -24.60 18.48 23.16
N ASP A 704 -25.90 18.62 23.45
CA ASP A 704 -26.70 19.76 22.98
C ASP A 704 -26.20 21.11 23.57
N THR A 705 -25.85 21.10 24.86
CA THR A 705 -25.29 22.27 25.51
C THR A 705 -23.95 22.69 24.91
N ASP A 706 -23.08 21.70 24.60
CA ASP A 706 -21.78 21.90 23.96
C ASP A 706 -21.94 22.51 22.57
N ALA A 707 -22.91 22.01 21.78
CA ALA A 707 -23.21 22.55 20.45
C ALA A 707 -23.69 24.00 20.53
N LYS A 708 -24.68 24.29 21.40
CA LYS A 708 -25.20 25.65 21.63
C LYS A 708 -24.14 26.64 22.08
N LEU A 709 -23.25 26.22 23.00
CA LEU A 709 -22.14 27.03 23.48
C LEU A 709 -21.13 27.30 22.35
N THR A 710 -20.88 26.33 21.50
CA THR A 710 -19.99 26.47 20.34
C THR A 710 -20.54 27.51 19.36
N ASP A 711 -21.82 27.44 19.02
CA ASP A 711 -22.49 28.40 18.13
C ASP A 711 -22.49 29.81 18.73
N ALA A 712 -22.76 29.96 20.03
CA ALA A 712 -22.69 31.23 20.74
C ALA A 712 -21.28 31.80 20.74
N LEU A 713 -20.27 30.96 20.92
CA LEU A 713 -18.85 31.36 20.88
C LEU A 713 -18.47 31.89 19.50
N ILE A 714 -18.73 31.11 18.44
CA ILE A 714 -18.35 31.49 17.08
C ILE A 714 -19.09 32.75 16.62
N SER A 715 -20.37 32.88 16.95
CA SER A 715 -21.18 34.05 16.62
C SER A 715 -20.75 35.30 17.39
N GLY A 716 -20.21 35.14 18.58
CA GLY A 716 -19.75 36.23 19.44
C GLY A 716 -18.31 36.70 19.20
N LEU A 717 -17.52 35.95 18.41
CA LEU A 717 -16.16 36.33 18.06
C LEU A 717 -16.15 37.44 17.02
N ASP A 718 -15.27 38.43 17.18
CA ASP A 718 -15.03 39.47 16.19
C ASP A 718 -14.42 38.84 14.93
N LYS A 719 -14.97 39.19 13.75
CA LYS A 719 -14.49 38.71 12.42
C LYS A 719 -13.04 39.11 12.14
N TYR A 720 -12.52 40.13 12.82
CA TYR A 720 -11.14 40.61 12.69
C TYR A 720 -10.22 40.10 13.80
N ASN A 721 -10.71 39.18 14.63
CA ASN A 721 -9.89 38.51 15.62
C ASN A 721 -8.90 37.58 14.94
N ASN A 722 -7.63 37.61 15.35
CA ASN A 722 -6.56 36.83 14.69
C ASN A 722 -6.85 35.34 14.69
N ILE A 723 -7.35 34.77 15.78
CA ILE A 723 -7.69 33.34 15.88
C ILE A 723 -8.84 33.00 14.97
N PHE A 724 -9.87 33.85 14.90
CA PHE A 724 -11.00 33.66 13.98
C PHE A 724 -10.54 33.67 12.53
N MET A 725 -9.69 34.64 12.15
CA MET A 725 -9.16 34.71 10.78
C MET A 725 -8.32 33.50 10.40
N MET A 726 -7.50 32.99 11.32
CA MET A 726 -6.73 31.77 11.07
C MET A 726 -7.62 30.54 10.82
N ALA A 727 -8.71 30.41 11.56
CA ALA A 727 -9.64 29.30 11.43
C ALA A 727 -10.59 29.46 10.23
N ASP A 728 -11.17 30.65 10.02
CA ASP A 728 -12.10 30.94 8.93
C ASP A 728 -11.43 30.86 7.54
N SER A 729 -10.20 31.31 7.44
CA SER A 729 -9.39 31.18 6.21
C SER A 729 -9.10 29.71 5.84
N GLY A 730 -9.16 28.80 6.80
CA GLY A 730 -8.71 27.41 6.64
C GLY A 730 -7.19 27.23 6.64
N ALA A 731 -6.45 28.26 7.08
CA ALA A 731 -4.99 28.22 7.17
C ALA A 731 -4.54 27.28 8.30
N ARG A 732 -5.08 27.48 9.51
CA ARG A 732 -4.77 26.65 10.68
C ARG A 732 -5.91 26.74 11.69
N GLY A 733 -6.18 25.61 12.33
CA GLY A 733 -7.20 25.52 13.37
C GLY A 733 -8.58 25.12 12.84
N SER A 734 -9.46 24.79 13.76
CA SER A 734 -10.86 24.45 13.53
C SER A 734 -11.74 25.04 14.62
N ASN A 735 -13.05 25.14 14.35
CA ASN A 735 -14.03 25.57 15.34
C ASN A 735 -14.01 24.72 16.61
N GLN A 736 -13.70 23.43 16.49
CA GLN A 736 -13.57 22.54 17.66
C GLN A 736 -12.35 22.88 18.53
N GLN A 737 -11.25 23.33 17.94
CA GLN A 737 -10.07 23.77 18.69
C GLN A 737 -10.32 25.12 19.38
N ILE A 738 -11.00 26.06 18.70
CA ILE A 738 -11.41 27.32 19.31
C ILE A 738 -12.34 27.08 20.49
N LYS A 739 -13.29 26.14 20.37
CA LYS A 739 -14.18 25.71 21.47
C LYS A 739 -13.41 25.23 22.68
N GLN A 740 -12.39 24.42 22.52
CA GLN A 740 -11.56 23.94 23.63
C GLN A 740 -10.73 25.04 24.28
N LEU A 741 -10.36 26.09 23.53
CA LEU A 741 -9.60 27.23 24.03
C LEU A 741 -10.45 28.22 24.84
N ALA A 742 -11.66 28.54 24.38
CA ALA A 742 -12.49 29.61 24.90
C ALA A 742 -13.90 29.18 25.34
N GLY A 743 -14.40 28.06 24.94
CA GLY A 743 -15.72 27.52 25.32
C GLY A 743 -15.67 26.53 26.48
N MET A 744 -15.93 25.26 26.17
CA MET A 744 -15.72 24.13 27.09
C MET A 744 -15.09 22.97 26.35
N ARG A 745 -14.35 22.15 27.07
CA ARG A 745 -13.72 20.97 26.46
C ARG A 745 -14.72 19.86 26.09
N GLY A 746 -15.79 19.74 26.90
CA GLY A 746 -16.90 18.84 26.65
C GLY A 746 -16.72 17.43 27.19
N LEU A 747 -17.45 16.47 26.60
CA LEU A 747 -17.41 15.06 27.00
C LEU A 747 -16.16 14.36 26.49
N MET A 748 -15.60 13.48 27.33
CA MET A 748 -14.41 12.67 27.01
C MET A 748 -14.77 11.19 26.98
N ALA A 749 -13.99 10.42 26.21
CA ALA A 749 -14.12 8.97 26.15
C ALA A 749 -13.19 8.28 27.14
N ASP A 750 -13.66 7.21 27.77
CA ASP A 750 -12.88 6.32 28.62
C ASP A 750 -11.96 5.40 27.77
N THR A 751 -11.11 4.65 28.43
CA THR A 751 -10.20 3.66 27.77
C THR A 751 -10.95 2.59 26.99
N SER A 752 -12.18 2.24 27.39
CA SER A 752 -13.09 1.32 26.66
C SER A 752 -13.73 1.95 25.42
N GLY A 753 -13.71 3.28 25.29
CA GLY A 753 -14.40 4.02 24.23
C GLY A 753 -15.78 4.56 24.63
N ARG A 754 -16.29 4.23 25.82
CA ARG A 754 -17.54 4.75 26.36
C ARG A 754 -17.39 6.21 26.78
N THR A 755 -18.37 7.05 26.51
CA THR A 755 -18.35 8.46 26.90
C THR A 755 -18.53 8.59 28.41
N ILE A 756 -17.69 9.38 29.06
CA ILE A 756 -17.77 9.66 30.49
C ILE A 756 -18.89 10.70 30.70
N GLU A 757 -19.80 10.44 31.63
CA GLU A 757 -20.97 11.30 31.87
C GLU A 757 -20.62 12.70 32.41
N LEU A 758 -19.48 12.82 33.08
CA LEU A 758 -18.99 14.08 33.63
C LEU A 758 -18.28 14.87 32.52
N PRO A 759 -18.81 16.01 32.05
CA PRO A 759 -18.16 16.87 31.07
C PRO A 759 -17.06 17.68 31.70
N ILE A 760 -16.05 18.01 30.93
CA ILE A 760 -15.06 19.01 31.29
C ILE A 760 -15.64 20.39 30.96
N LYS A 761 -16.08 21.11 31.97
CA LYS A 761 -16.73 22.43 31.86
C LYS A 761 -15.73 23.57 31.62
N SER A 762 -14.50 23.38 32.07
CA SER A 762 -13.41 24.34 31.92
C SER A 762 -12.87 24.36 30.50
N ASN A 763 -12.26 25.47 30.11
CA ASN A 763 -11.49 25.61 28.86
C ASN A 763 -9.99 25.79 29.19
N PHE A 764 -9.16 25.79 28.18
CA PHE A 764 -7.71 25.94 28.35
C PHE A 764 -7.32 27.35 28.86
N ARG A 765 -8.11 28.39 28.54
CA ARG A 765 -7.85 29.73 29.03
C ARG A 765 -8.06 29.83 30.56
N GLU A 766 -9.11 29.22 31.08
CA GLU A 766 -9.44 29.20 32.53
C GLU A 766 -8.54 28.24 33.30
N GLY A 767 -7.97 27.25 32.62
CA GLY A 767 -7.24 26.14 33.20
C GLY A 767 -8.15 24.98 33.59
N LEU A 768 -7.60 23.78 33.60
CA LEU A 768 -8.30 22.56 33.97
C LEU A 768 -8.03 22.21 35.43
N ASP A 769 -9.04 21.69 36.11
CA ASP A 769 -8.87 21.09 37.42
C ASP A 769 -8.10 19.73 37.30
N VAL A 770 -7.51 19.28 38.42
CA VAL A 770 -6.71 18.05 38.44
C VAL A 770 -7.50 16.84 37.98
N LEU A 771 -8.75 16.71 38.38
CA LEU A 771 -9.64 15.64 37.93
C LEU A 771 -9.99 15.74 36.45
N GLU A 772 -10.29 16.91 35.94
CA GLU A 772 -10.58 17.19 34.54
C GLU A 772 -9.36 16.88 33.63
N TYR A 773 -8.17 17.26 34.08
CA TYR A 773 -6.92 16.94 33.39
C TYR A 773 -6.68 15.44 33.34
N PHE A 774 -6.89 14.73 34.45
CA PHE A 774 -6.70 13.27 34.50
C PHE A 774 -7.68 12.55 33.59
N ILE A 775 -8.95 12.92 33.58
CA ILE A 775 -9.95 12.37 32.65
C ILE A 775 -9.53 12.63 31.20
N SER A 776 -9.06 13.80 30.86
CA SER A 776 -8.63 14.18 29.52
C SER A 776 -7.39 13.38 29.04
N ALA A 777 -6.50 13.01 29.95
CA ALA A 777 -5.29 12.27 29.63
C ALA A 777 -5.57 10.84 29.12
N HIS A 778 -6.67 10.21 29.59
CA HIS A 778 -7.08 8.88 29.10
C HIS A 778 -7.36 8.88 27.60
N GLY A 779 -8.19 9.83 27.15
CA GLY A 779 -8.53 9.96 25.71
C GLY A 779 -7.31 10.28 24.84
N ALA A 780 -6.43 11.18 25.29
CA ALA A 780 -5.21 11.54 24.58
C ALA A 780 -4.26 10.34 24.44
N ARG A 781 -4.00 9.60 25.52
CA ARG A 781 -3.15 8.39 25.49
C ARG A 781 -3.72 7.30 24.58
N LYS A 782 -5.03 7.05 24.67
CA LYS A 782 -5.71 6.11 23.77
C LYS A 782 -5.53 6.53 22.32
N GLY A 783 -5.71 7.81 22.00
CA GLY A 783 -5.52 8.35 20.66
C GLY A 783 -4.13 8.08 20.10
N LEU A 784 -3.09 8.36 20.88
CA LEU A 784 -1.69 8.10 20.48
C LEU A 784 -1.42 6.61 20.25
N SER A 785 -1.88 5.74 21.15
CA SER A 785 -1.71 4.29 21.02
C SER A 785 -2.45 3.73 19.81
N ASP A 786 -3.70 4.10 19.62
CA ASP A 786 -4.50 3.60 18.50
C ASP A 786 -3.97 4.07 17.15
N THR A 787 -3.47 5.30 17.05
CA THR A 787 -2.82 5.80 15.82
C THR A 787 -1.62 4.94 15.44
N ALA A 788 -0.75 4.61 16.41
CA ALA A 788 0.43 3.79 16.18
C ALA A 788 0.08 2.36 15.70
N LEU A 789 -0.96 1.74 16.29
CA LEU A 789 -1.38 0.38 15.94
C LEU A 789 -2.12 0.33 14.59
N ARG A 790 -3.04 1.25 14.35
CA ARG A 790 -3.88 1.25 13.14
C ARG A 790 -3.13 1.64 11.87
N THR A 791 -2.01 2.32 11.97
CA THR A 791 -1.13 2.60 10.82
C THR A 791 -0.70 1.29 10.13
N ALA A 792 -0.38 0.26 10.93
CA ALA A 792 -0.04 -1.07 10.42
C ALA A 792 -1.23 -1.74 9.69
N ASP A 793 -2.45 -1.61 10.23
CA ASP A 793 -3.66 -2.18 9.64
C ASP A 793 -4.00 -1.53 8.30
N SER A 794 -3.90 -0.21 8.20
CA SER A 794 -4.07 0.53 6.94
C SER A 794 -3.04 0.11 5.88
N GLY A 795 -1.77 -0.05 6.27
CA GLY A 795 -0.73 -0.54 5.37
C GLY A 795 -0.98 -1.98 4.90
N TYR A 796 -1.49 -2.84 5.77
CA TYR A 796 -1.84 -4.22 5.43
C TYR A 796 -3.07 -4.29 4.51
N LEU A 797 -4.10 -3.47 4.74
CA LEU A 797 -5.25 -3.35 3.83
C LEU A 797 -4.81 -2.93 2.43
N THR A 798 -4.00 -1.87 2.33
CA THR A 798 -3.48 -1.37 1.05
C THR A 798 -2.71 -2.46 0.30
N ARG A 799 -1.85 -3.21 1.00
CA ARG A 799 -1.11 -4.32 0.39
C ARG A 799 -2.03 -5.39 -0.18
N ARG A 800 -3.07 -5.82 0.56
CA ARG A 800 -4.03 -6.82 0.08
C ARG A 800 -4.80 -6.33 -1.15
N LEU A 801 -5.20 -5.06 -1.14
CA LEU A 801 -5.87 -4.44 -2.30
C LEU A 801 -4.96 -4.41 -3.53
N VAL A 802 -3.68 -4.04 -3.36
CA VAL A 802 -2.70 -4.07 -4.47
C VAL A 802 -2.49 -5.49 -4.98
N ASP A 803 -2.31 -6.48 -4.10
CA ASP A 803 -2.08 -7.87 -4.50
C ASP A 803 -3.26 -8.44 -5.33
N VAL A 804 -4.51 -8.06 -4.98
CA VAL A 804 -5.71 -8.52 -5.72
C VAL A 804 -5.89 -7.78 -7.04
N SER A 805 -5.58 -6.48 -7.08
CA SER A 805 -5.91 -5.60 -8.22
C SER A 805 -4.76 -5.37 -9.21
N GLN A 806 -3.55 -5.88 -8.95
CA GLN A 806 -2.36 -5.63 -9.77
C GLN A 806 -2.51 -6.07 -11.24
N GLU A 807 -3.35 -7.05 -11.51
CA GLU A 807 -3.58 -7.57 -12.86
C GLU A 807 -4.57 -6.73 -13.68
N LEU A 808 -5.28 -5.79 -13.05
CA LEU A 808 -6.20 -4.88 -13.72
C LEU A 808 -5.42 -3.78 -14.44
N ILE A 809 -5.13 -4.02 -15.71
CA ILE A 809 -4.41 -3.13 -16.61
C ILE A 809 -5.32 -2.80 -17.79
N ILE A 810 -5.17 -1.60 -18.36
CA ILE A 810 -5.86 -1.25 -19.61
C ILE A 810 -5.22 -2.05 -20.76
N ARG A 811 -6.00 -2.94 -21.38
CA ARG A 811 -5.52 -3.84 -22.43
C ARG A 811 -5.81 -3.35 -23.84
N GLU A 812 -6.95 -2.73 -24.03
CA GLU A 812 -7.46 -2.31 -25.33
C GLU A 812 -8.21 -0.98 -25.25
N VAL A 813 -8.44 -0.34 -26.38
CA VAL A 813 -9.14 0.95 -26.42
C VAL A 813 -10.65 0.78 -26.23
N ASP A 814 -11.26 -0.21 -26.89
CA ASP A 814 -12.71 -0.47 -26.84
C ASP A 814 -13.02 -1.95 -26.90
N CYS A 815 -13.74 -2.47 -25.93
CA CYS A 815 -14.18 -3.87 -25.89
C CYS A 815 -15.52 -4.12 -26.60
N SER A 816 -16.12 -3.10 -27.21
CA SER A 816 -17.48 -3.23 -27.77
C SER A 816 -17.53 -3.97 -29.10
N GLU A 817 -16.44 -3.96 -29.91
CA GLU A 817 -16.41 -4.52 -31.26
C GLU A 817 -17.64 -4.14 -32.11
N GLY A 818 -18.21 -2.95 -31.87
CA GLY A 818 -19.43 -2.47 -32.54
C GLY A 818 -20.75 -3.00 -31.94
N LYS A 819 -20.73 -3.81 -30.87
CA LYS A 819 -21.92 -4.30 -30.17
C LYS A 819 -22.30 -3.32 -29.03
N GLU A 820 -23.55 -3.34 -28.65
CA GLU A 820 -24.02 -2.55 -27.50
C GLU A 820 -23.50 -3.18 -26.20
N ILE A 821 -22.99 -2.30 -25.30
CA ILE A 821 -22.54 -2.68 -23.96
C ILE A 821 -23.58 -2.18 -22.97
N PRO A 822 -24.05 -3.03 -22.06
CA PRO A 822 -24.96 -2.61 -21.00
C PRO A 822 -24.26 -1.54 -20.12
N GLY A 823 -24.84 -0.36 -20.02
CA GLY A 823 -24.37 0.70 -19.14
C GLY A 823 -24.98 0.56 -17.74
N MET A 824 -24.47 1.34 -16.80
CA MET A 824 -25.01 1.48 -15.46
C MET A 824 -25.68 2.86 -15.33
N VAL A 825 -26.87 2.89 -14.74
CA VAL A 825 -27.56 4.15 -14.41
C VAL A 825 -26.94 4.74 -13.15
N VAL A 826 -26.51 5.98 -13.22
CA VAL A 826 -25.90 6.73 -12.12
C VAL A 826 -26.79 7.88 -11.74
N LYS A 827 -27.05 8.02 -10.43
CA LYS A 827 -27.82 9.11 -9.80
C LYS A 827 -26.92 9.84 -8.81
N ALA A 828 -27.33 11.04 -8.37
CA ALA A 828 -26.68 11.72 -7.26
C ALA A 828 -26.78 10.85 -5.99
N PHE A 829 -25.72 10.84 -5.17
CA PHE A 829 -25.72 10.12 -3.91
C PHE A 829 -26.35 11.01 -2.82
N MET A 830 -27.48 10.56 -2.30
CA MET A 830 -28.23 11.32 -1.30
C MET A 830 -28.38 10.51 -0.01
N GLU A 831 -28.27 11.18 1.12
CA GLU A 831 -28.63 10.64 2.43
C GLU A 831 -29.80 11.45 3.00
N GLY A 832 -31.01 10.90 2.88
CA GLY A 832 -32.24 11.65 3.17
C GLY A 832 -32.47 12.80 2.17
N GLN A 833 -32.40 14.04 2.65
CA GLN A 833 -32.50 15.25 1.81
C GLN A 833 -31.15 15.90 1.48
N GLU A 834 -30.05 15.41 2.06
CA GLU A 834 -28.71 15.96 1.84
C GLU A 834 -28.02 15.24 0.68
N VAL A 835 -27.45 16.03 -0.26
CA VAL A 835 -26.67 15.51 -1.38
C VAL A 835 -25.23 15.34 -0.89
N ILE A 836 -24.76 14.08 -0.75
CA ILE A 836 -23.39 13.76 -0.36
C ILE A 836 -22.46 13.97 -1.53
N GLU A 837 -22.84 13.46 -2.72
CA GLU A 837 -22.05 13.57 -3.94
C GLU A 837 -22.99 13.90 -5.11
N GLY A 838 -22.70 15.02 -5.80
CA GLY A 838 -23.49 15.48 -6.93
C GLY A 838 -23.38 14.57 -8.15
N LEU A 839 -24.40 14.58 -9.01
CA LEU A 839 -24.39 13.81 -10.26
C LEU A 839 -23.19 14.22 -11.14
N LYS A 840 -22.86 15.52 -11.21
CA LYS A 840 -21.74 16.07 -11.97
C LYS A 840 -20.42 15.38 -11.62
N ASP A 841 -20.10 15.25 -10.32
CA ASP A 841 -18.84 14.68 -9.86
C ASP A 841 -18.75 13.17 -10.17
N ARG A 842 -19.90 12.45 -10.11
CA ARG A 842 -19.95 11.03 -10.40
C ARG A 842 -19.84 10.66 -11.87
N ILE A 843 -20.28 11.54 -12.79
CA ILE A 843 -20.28 11.27 -14.23
C ILE A 843 -19.06 11.84 -14.95
N THR A 844 -18.37 12.83 -14.38
CA THR A 844 -17.21 13.48 -14.99
C THR A 844 -16.11 12.44 -15.29
N GLY A 845 -15.59 12.48 -16.52
CA GLY A 845 -14.57 11.56 -16.99
C GLY A 845 -15.06 10.18 -17.44
N ARG A 846 -16.37 9.90 -17.38
CA ARG A 846 -16.94 8.63 -17.84
C ARG A 846 -17.42 8.72 -19.29
N TYR A 847 -17.60 7.57 -19.94
CA TYR A 847 -18.16 7.48 -21.28
C TYR A 847 -19.67 7.19 -21.21
N LEU A 848 -20.44 7.85 -22.06
CA LEU A 848 -21.88 7.64 -22.17
C LEU A 848 -22.21 6.28 -22.81
N ALA A 849 -23.17 5.59 -22.25
CA ALA A 849 -23.73 4.37 -22.83
C ALA A 849 -24.91 4.66 -23.77
N GLU A 850 -25.62 5.77 -23.57
CA GLU A 850 -26.77 6.24 -24.35
C GLU A 850 -26.59 7.71 -24.76
N ASP A 851 -27.31 8.14 -25.79
CA ASP A 851 -27.33 9.53 -26.22
C ASP A 851 -28.07 10.40 -25.19
N ILE A 852 -27.53 11.59 -24.91
CA ILE A 852 -28.21 12.59 -24.08
C ILE A 852 -28.99 13.53 -24.99
N VAL A 853 -30.31 13.50 -24.82
CA VAL A 853 -31.26 14.30 -25.57
C VAL A 853 -31.78 15.41 -24.66
N ASP A 854 -31.92 16.61 -25.18
CA ASP A 854 -32.57 17.73 -24.50
C ASP A 854 -34.06 17.41 -24.30
N PRO A 855 -34.58 17.43 -23.06
CA PRO A 855 -35.98 17.11 -22.80
C PRO A 855 -36.94 18.14 -23.39
N GLU A 856 -36.51 19.37 -23.71
CA GLU A 856 -37.34 20.43 -24.29
C GLU A 856 -37.30 20.47 -25.81
N THR A 857 -36.11 20.35 -26.42
CA THR A 857 -35.93 20.49 -27.87
C THR A 857 -35.88 19.18 -28.64
N GLY A 858 -35.59 18.04 -27.95
CA GLY A 858 -35.43 16.74 -28.59
C GLY A 858 -34.13 16.60 -29.39
N GLU A 859 -33.22 17.57 -29.32
CA GLU A 859 -31.92 17.50 -29.99
C GLU A 859 -30.93 16.68 -29.20
N ILE A 860 -30.07 15.91 -29.90
CA ILE A 860 -28.99 15.13 -29.30
C ILE A 860 -27.82 16.08 -28.97
N LEU A 861 -27.66 16.36 -27.68
CA LEU A 861 -26.57 17.23 -27.19
C LEU A 861 -25.24 16.51 -27.11
N ILE A 862 -25.24 15.26 -26.65
CA ILE A 862 -24.04 14.46 -26.51
C ILE A 862 -24.31 13.03 -26.99
N LYS A 863 -23.52 12.57 -27.96
CA LYS A 863 -23.69 11.23 -28.53
C LYS A 863 -23.09 10.14 -27.62
N LYS A 864 -23.63 8.93 -27.73
CA LYS A 864 -23.10 7.72 -27.09
C LYS A 864 -21.61 7.53 -27.39
N ASN A 865 -20.88 6.86 -26.50
CA ASN A 865 -19.45 6.61 -26.61
C ASN A 865 -18.56 7.88 -26.66
N HIS A 866 -19.06 9.03 -26.22
CA HIS A 866 -18.25 10.21 -25.98
C HIS A 866 -17.95 10.37 -24.48
N MET A 867 -16.76 10.87 -24.20
CA MET A 867 -16.34 11.17 -22.83
C MET A 867 -17.05 12.41 -22.29
N ILE A 868 -17.53 12.36 -21.07
CA ILE A 868 -18.13 13.47 -20.34
C ILE A 868 -17.01 14.33 -19.77
N THR A 869 -16.66 15.41 -20.44
CA THR A 869 -15.73 16.41 -19.92
C THR A 869 -16.40 17.27 -18.82
N PRO A 870 -15.65 17.99 -17.98
CA PRO A 870 -16.24 18.88 -16.96
C PRO A 870 -17.26 19.88 -17.54
N LYS A 871 -17.01 20.44 -18.71
CA LYS A 871 -17.94 21.34 -19.41
C LYS A 871 -19.25 20.64 -19.82
N ARG A 872 -19.15 19.40 -20.32
CA ARG A 872 -20.33 18.58 -20.67
C ARG A 872 -21.11 18.17 -19.44
N ALA A 873 -20.44 17.88 -18.34
CA ALA A 873 -21.09 17.57 -17.06
C ALA A 873 -21.89 18.76 -16.52
N GLU A 874 -21.40 20.01 -16.70
CA GLU A 874 -22.14 21.23 -16.35
C GLU A 874 -23.39 21.41 -17.21
N ILE A 875 -23.34 21.06 -18.48
CA ILE A 875 -24.50 21.10 -19.38
C ILE A 875 -25.57 20.12 -18.90
N ILE A 876 -25.15 18.87 -18.55
CA ILE A 876 -26.04 17.83 -18.03
C ILE A 876 -26.71 18.27 -16.71
N GLU A 877 -25.96 18.93 -15.83
CA GLU A 877 -26.49 19.45 -14.58
C GLU A 877 -27.51 20.57 -14.79
N LYS A 878 -27.24 21.49 -15.74
CA LYS A 878 -28.17 22.57 -16.13
C LYS A 878 -29.49 22.05 -16.74
N LEU A 879 -29.45 20.93 -17.46
CA LEU A 879 -30.64 20.24 -17.99
C LEU A 879 -31.51 19.60 -16.91
N GLY A 880 -31.08 19.55 -15.65
CA GLY A 880 -31.80 18.98 -14.52
C GLY A 880 -32.05 17.48 -14.59
N LEU A 881 -31.26 16.74 -15.36
CA LEU A 881 -31.34 15.29 -15.44
C LEU A 881 -30.99 14.66 -14.09
N LYS A 882 -31.86 13.77 -13.59
CA LYS A 882 -31.64 13.09 -12.29
C LYS A 882 -30.78 11.84 -12.40
N GLU A 883 -30.72 11.25 -13.57
CA GLU A 883 -29.97 10.01 -13.83
C GLU A 883 -29.34 10.01 -15.21
N VAL A 884 -28.18 9.38 -15.34
CA VAL A 884 -27.43 9.25 -16.59
C VAL A 884 -26.89 7.83 -16.71
N LYS A 885 -26.97 7.22 -17.91
CA LYS A 885 -26.43 5.89 -18.15
C LYS A 885 -25.02 5.98 -18.72
N ILE A 886 -24.07 5.46 -17.99
CA ILE A 886 -22.64 5.49 -18.32
C ILE A 886 -22.05 4.09 -18.52
N ARG A 887 -20.97 4.00 -19.25
CA ARG A 887 -20.16 2.77 -19.35
C ARG A 887 -19.41 2.56 -18.06
N THR A 888 -19.28 1.29 -17.63
CA THR A 888 -18.64 0.92 -16.38
C THR A 888 -17.68 -0.25 -16.59
N VAL A 889 -16.67 -0.32 -15.73
CA VAL A 889 -15.74 -1.45 -15.67
C VAL A 889 -16.44 -2.78 -15.31
N LEU A 890 -17.57 -2.72 -14.59
CA LEU A 890 -18.33 -3.90 -14.19
C LEU A 890 -18.97 -4.65 -15.35
N SER A 891 -19.28 -3.96 -16.46
CA SER A 891 -19.84 -4.53 -17.68
C SER A 891 -18.83 -4.67 -18.81
N CYS A 892 -17.54 -4.44 -18.56
CA CYS A 892 -16.49 -4.55 -19.54
C CYS A 892 -16.30 -6.01 -20.01
N LYS A 893 -16.19 -6.23 -21.32
CA LYS A 893 -16.02 -7.57 -21.94
C LYS A 893 -14.55 -7.90 -22.24
N SER A 894 -13.60 -7.04 -21.88
CA SER A 894 -12.17 -7.25 -22.10
C SER A 894 -11.68 -8.47 -21.30
N HIS A 895 -10.86 -9.31 -21.93
CA HIS A 895 -10.27 -10.47 -21.30
C HIS A 895 -9.05 -10.06 -20.47
N LEU A 896 -8.95 -10.47 -19.22
CA LEU A 896 -7.83 -10.21 -18.30
C LEU A 896 -7.46 -8.73 -18.13
N GLY A 897 -8.45 -7.84 -17.97
CA GLY A 897 -8.22 -6.42 -17.76
C GLY A 897 -9.46 -5.59 -18.05
N VAL A 898 -9.27 -4.34 -18.40
CA VAL A 898 -10.34 -3.37 -18.70
C VAL A 898 -9.99 -2.61 -19.96
N CYS A 899 -10.99 -2.20 -20.75
CA CYS A 899 -10.77 -1.33 -21.89
C CYS A 899 -10.78 0.15 -21.49
N ALA A 900 -10.12 1.00 -22.28
CA ALA A 900 -9.99 2.44 -21.99
C ALA A 900 -11.34 3.17 -21.92
N LYS A 901 -12.29 2.86 -22.79
CA LYS A 901 -13.60 3.51 -22.80
C LYS A 901 -14.48 3.11 -21.61
N CYS A 902 -14.43 1.86 -21.15
CA CYS A 902 -15.17 1.44 -19.96
C CYS A 902 -14.59 2.04 -18.67
N TYR A 903 -13.28 2.24 -18.62
CA TYR A 903 -12.64 2.92 -17.50
C TYR A 903 -12.89 4.43 -17.52
N GLY A 904 -12.66 5.08 -18.67
CA GLY A 904 -12.89 6.52 -18.87
C GLY A 904 -11.62 7.35 -18.86
N ALA A 905 -11.68 8.50 -18.19
CA ALA A 905 -10.55 9.43 -18.11
C ALA A 905 -9.52 9.01 -17.05
N ASN A 906 -8.26 9.32 -17.33
CA ASN A 906 -7.22 9.37 -16.32
C ASN A 906 -7.40 10.67 -15.51
N MET A 907 -7.74 10.55 -14.24
CA MET A 907 -8.03 11.72 -13.38
C MET A 907 -6.81 12.63 -13.18
N ALA A 908 -5.60 12.09 -13.29
CA ALA A 908 -4.38 12.89 -13.16
C ALA A 908 -4.08 13.78 -14.38
N THR A 909 -4.56 13.41 -15.58
CA THR A 909 -4.32 14.17 -16.81
C THR A 909 -5.59 14.80 -17.40
N GLY A 910 -6.77 14.37 -16.96
CA GLY A 910 -8.06 14.77 -17.51
C GLY A 910 -8.35 14.23 -18.92
N GLN A 911 -7.46 13.41 -19.47
CA GLN A 911 -7.59 12.81 -20.80
C GLN A 911 -7.99 11.33 -20.70
N GLN A 912 -8.35 10.74 -21.82
CA GLN A 912 -8.62 9.30 -21.89
C GLN A 912 -7.40 8.51 -21.41
N VAL A 913 -7.65 7.45 -20.63
CA VAL A 913 -6.60 6.55 -20.14
C VAL A 913 -5.91 5.84 -21.32
N GLN A 914 -4.60 5.69 -21.23
CA GLN A 914 -3.81 5.00 -22.26
C GLN A 914 -3.76 3.49 -22.02
N VAL A 915 -3.55 2.74 -23.10
CA VAL A 915 -3.33 1.29 -23.02
C VAL A 915 -2.02 1.00 -22.27
N GLY A 916 -2.04 0.05 -21.34
CA GLY A 916 -0.90 -0.32 -20.51
C GLY A 916 -0.89 0.33 -19.13
N GLU A 917 -1.81 1.23 -18.79
CA GLU A 917 -1.88 1.86 -17.48
C GLU A 917 -2.43 0.89 -16.42
N ALA A 918 -1.72 0.79 -15.27
CA ALA A 918 -2.08 -0.10 -14.17
C ALA A 918 -3.14 0.53 -13.26
N VAL A 919 -4.37 0.58 -13.73
CA VAL A 919 -5.49 1.24 -13.04
C VAL A 919 -5.87 0.57 -11.71
N GLY A 920 -5.66 -0.75 -11.61
CA GLY A 920 -5.92 -1.48 -10.36
C GLY A 920 -5.01 -1.05 -9.21
N ILE A 921 -3.73 -0.85 -9.47
CA ILE A 921 -2.75 -0.37 -8.49
C ILE A 921 -3.08 1.09 -8.09
N ILE A 922 -3.43 1.93 -9.04
CA ILE A 922 -3.84 3.32 -8.79
C ILE A 922 -5.06 3.35 -7.87
N ALA A 923 -6.08 2.52 -8.14
CA ALA A 923 -7.28 2.43 -7.30
C ALA A 923 -6.94 1.94 -5.88
N ALA A 924 -6.14 0.89 -5.74
CA ALA A 924 -5.74 0.35 -4.45
C ALA A 924 -4.96 1.38 -3.60
N GLN A 925 -4.04 2.10 -4.20
CA GLN A 925 -3.28 3.16 -3.54
C GLN A 925 -4.17 4.36 -3.17
N SER A 926 -5.12 4.73 -4.03
CA SER A 926 -6.07 5.82 -3.76
C SER A 926 -7.05 5.51 -2.63
N ILE A 927 -7.37 4.23 -2.40
CA ILE A 927 -8.17 3.76 -1.26
C ILE A 927 -7.32 3.69 0.01
N GLY A 928 -6.07 3.24 -0.10
CA GLY A 928 -5.17 3.02 1.03
C GLY A 928 -4.56 4.30 1.62
N GLU A 929 -4.26 5.30 0.79
CA GLU A 929 -3.65 6.56 1.25
C GLU A 929 -4.50 7.26 2.33
N PRO A 930 -5.80 7.55 2.12
CA PRO A 930 -6.61 8.18 3.14
C PRO A 930 -6.88 7.28 4.37
N GLY A 931 -6.67 5.98 4.27
CA GLY A 931 -6.82 5.05 5.39
C GLY A 931 -5.95 5.41 6.60
N THR A 932 -4.73 5.86 6.37
CA THR A 932 -3.83 6.35 7.41
C THR A 932 -4.38 7.61 8.09
N GLN A 933 -5.04 8.49 7.36
CA GLN A 933 -5.67 9.71 7.89
C GLN A 933 -6.98 9.41 8.63
N LEU A 934 -7.76 8.44 8.18
CA LEU A 934 -8.99 7.98 8.86
C LEU A 934 -8.70 7.43 10.26
N THR A 935 -7.52 6.83 10.46
CA THR A 935 -7.10 6.35 11.79
C THR A 935 -6.93 7.46 12.81
N MET A 936 -6.61 8.68 12.37
CA MET A 936 -6.44 9.85 13.23
C MET A 936 -7.77 10.55 13.59
N ARG A 937 -8.79 10.45 12.74
CA ARG A 937 -10.05 11.22 12.88
C ARG A 937 -11.16 10.53 13.67
N THR A 938 -11.11 9.22 13.87
CA THR A 938 -12.18 8.45 14.55
C THR A 938 -12.35 8.77 16.05
N PHE A 939 -11.47 9.57 16.64
CA PHE A 939 -11.51 9.96 18.07
C PHE A 939 -12.38 11.18 18.39
N HIS A 940 -12.78 11.96 17.40
CA HIS A 940 -13.46 13.25 17.64
C HIS A 940 -14.95 13.24 17.30
N ALA A 941 -15.46 12.17 16.74
CA ALA A 941 -16.90 12.02 16.52
C ALA A 941 -17.56 11.38 17.74
N GLY A 942 -17.73 12.15 18.81
CA GLY A 942 -18.53 11.78 19.96
C GLY A 942 -20.03 11.84 19.66
N GLY A 943 -20.46 11.17 18.58
CA GLY A 943 -21.87 10.89 18.36
C GLY A 943 -22.26 9.60 19.09
N VAL A 944 -23.45 9.53 19.65
CA VAL A 944 -24.05 8.31 20.16
C VAL A 944 -24.33 7.38 18.96
N ALA A 945 -23.28 6.76 18.46
CA ALA A 945 -23.41 5.64 17.57
C ALA A 945 -23.77 4.43 18.42
N GLY A 946 -24.80 3.69 18.06
CA GLY A 946 -25.16 2.46 18.77
C GLY A 946 -23.93 1.55 18.88
N ASP A 947 -23.72 0.97 20.04
CA ASP A 947 -22.53 0.15 20.41
C ASP A 947 -22.24 -1.02 19.44
N ASP A 948 -23.14 -1.33 18.53
CA ASP A 948 -23.08 -2.47 17.62
C ASP A 948 -22.57 -2.13 16.19
N ILE A 949 -22.33 -0.85 15.86
CA ILE A 949 -21.94 -0.46 14.49
C ILE A 949 -20.44 -0.19 14.44
N THR A 950 -19.72 -1.04 13.72
CA THR A 950 -18.31 -0.80 13.42
C THR A 950 -18.17 0.40 12.48
N GLN A 951 -17.29 1.34 12.83
CA GLN A 951 -17.02 2.56 12.06
C GLN A 951 -15.53 2.68 11.69
N GLY A 952 -15.22 3.54 10.73
CA GLY A 952 -13.85 3.81 10.33
C GLY A 952 -13.19 2.69 9.55
N LEU A 953 -11.88 2.52 9.71
CA LEU A 953 -11.08 1.54 8.96
C LEU A 953 -11.56 0.09 9.13
N PRO A 954 -11.93 -0.41 10.34
CA PRO A 954 -12.47 -1.76 10.50
C PRO A 954 -13.72 -2.02 9.64
N ARG A 955 -14.59 -1.01 9.47
CA ARG A 955 -15.79 -1.14 8.62
C ARG A 955 -15.43 -1.18 7.14
N VAL A 956 -14.48 -0.38 6.71
CA VAL A 956 -13.96 -0.43 5.34
C VAL A 956 -13.38 -1.81 5.03
N GLU A 957 -12.62 -2.39 5.97
CA GLU A 957 -12.05 -3.73 5.85
C GLU A 957 -13.13 -4.82 5.78
N GLU A 958 -14.16 -4.76 6.63
CA GLU A 958 -15.31 -5.68 6.58
C GLU A 958 -16.00 -5.66 5.21
N LEU A 959 -16.20 -4.48 4.63
CA LEU A 959 -16.84 -4.33 3.33
C LEU A 959 -15.99 -4.87 2.18
N PHE A 960 -14.69 -4.57 2.15
CA PHE A 960 -13.80 -5.06 1.10
C PHE A 960 -13.57 -6.58 1.18
N GLU A 961 -13.56 -7.16 2.36
CA GLU A 961 -13.39 -8.59 2.55
C GLU A 961 -14.71 -9.37 2.59
N ALA A 962 -15.85 -8.68 2.48
CA ALA A 962 -17.18 -9.26 2.59
C ALA A 962 -17.34 -10.13 3.86
N ARG A 963 -16.75 -9.70 4.99
CA ARG A 963 -16.86 -10.38 6.28
C ARG A 963 -18.26 -10.20 6.84
N LYS A 964 -18.74 -11.21 7.55
CA LYS A 964 -19.98 -11.11 8.30
C LYS A 964 -19.86 -10.02 9.37
N PRO A 965 -20.69 -8.98 9.35
CA PRO A 965 -20.60 -7.89 10.32
C PRO A 965 -20.92 -8.37 11.75
N LYS A 966 -20.36 -7.68 12.75
CA LYS A 966 -20.61 -8.00 14.17
C LYS A 966 -22.08 -7.82 14.54
N GLY A 967 -22.72 -6.73 14.09
CA GLY A 967 -24.15 -6.48 14.23
C GLY A 967 -24.87 -6.80 12.93
N LEU A 968 -25.29 -8.04 12.72
CA LEU A 968 -26.04 -8.42 11.53
C LEU A 968 -27.52 -8.00 11.66
N ALA A 969 -27.96 -7.11 10.78
CA ALA A 969 -29.38 -6.79 10.68
C ALA A 969 -30.17 -8.00 10.15
N ILE A 970 -31.31 -8.27 10.77
CA ILE A 970 -32.23 -9.26 10.26
C ILE A 970 -33.16 -8.53 9.28
N ILE A 971 -33.13 -8.95 8.02
CA ILE A 971 -33.93 -8.35 6.94
C ILE A 971 -35.06 -9.31 6.58
N ALA A 972 -36.29 -8.78 6.39
CA ALA A 972 -37.40 -9.56 5.90
C ALA A 972 -37.15 -10.03 4.46
N GLU A 973 -37.38 -11.30 4.16
CA GLU A 973 -37.14 -11.87 2.83
C GLU A 973 -38.26 -11.50 1.83
N PHE A 974 -39.42 -11.11 2.33
CA PHE A 974 -40.57 -10.65 1.53
C PHE A 974 -41.30 -9.53 2.25
N GLY A 975 -42.05 -8.72 1.48
CA GLY A 975 -42.90 -7.67 2.02
C GLY A 975 -44.18 -8.25 2.66
N GLY A 976 -44.63 -7.69 3.78
CA GLY A 976 -45.82 -8.18 4.44
C GLY A 976 -46.16 -7.41 5.71
N VAL A 977 -47.25 -7.84 6.37
CA VAL A 977 -47.70 -7.27 7.66
C VAL A 977 -46.88 -7.90 8.79
N ALA A 978 -46.14 -7.05 9.52
CA ALA A 978 -45.34 -7.48 10.65
C ALA A 978 -46.15 -7.46 11.96
N LYS A 979 -46.16 -8.58 12.68
CA LYS A 979 -46.81 -8.72 13.99
C LYS A 979 -45.74 -9.12 15.02
N ILE A 980 -45.68 -8.41 16.13
CA ILE A 980 -44.80 -8.74 17.24
C ILE A 980 -45.52 -9.75 18.15
N VAL A 981 -44.89 -10.88 18.39
CA VAL A 981 -45.42 -11.92 19.29
C VAL A 981 -44.40 -12.09 20.42
N ASP A 982 -44.85 -11.74 21.63
CA ASP A 982 -44.06 -11.92 22.84
C ASP A 982 -44.44 -13.26 23.50
N THR A 983 -43.52 -14.18 23.50
CA THR A 983 -43.62 -15.44 24.26
C THR A 983 -42.78 -15.32 25.55
N LYS A 984 -43.10 -16.08 26.59
CA LYS A 984 -42.44 -16.02 27.91
C LYS A 984 -40.88 -16.18 27.88
N LYS A 985 -40.31 -16.60 26.72
CA LYS A 985 -38.88 -16.85 26.56
C LYS A 985 -38.23 -16.10 25.37
N LYS A 986 -39.02 -15.63 24.38
CA LYS A 986 -38.48 -15.01 23.16
C LYS A 986 -39.47 -13.98 22.61
N ARG A 987 -38.92 -12.90 22.06
CA ARG A 987 -39.68 -11.95 21.23
C ARG A 987 -39.45 -12.30 19.76
N GLU A 988 -40.52 -12.47 18.99
CA GLU A 988 -40.43 -12.81 17.58
C GLU A 988 -41.26 -11.83 16.76
N VAL A 989 -40.74 -11.42 15.62
CA VAL A 989 -41.48 -10.66 14.60
C VAL A 989 -41.95 -11.63 13.55
N VAL A 990 -43.26 -11.78 13.46
CA VAL A 990 -43.92 -12.62 12.46
C VAL A 990 -44.30 -11.74 11.28
N VAL A 991 -43.74 -12.00 10.12
CA VAL A 991 -44.07 -11.30 8.87
C VAL A 991 -44.99 -12.20 8.06
N THR A 992 -46.19 -11.70 7.72
CA THR A 992 -47.20 -12.42 6.92
C THR A 992 -47.45 -11.67 5.62
N ASP A 993 -47.23 -12.33 4.51
CA ASP A 993 -47.55 -11.80 3.20
C ASP A 993 -49.07 -11.92 2.96
N PRO A 994 -49.81 -10.82 2.78
CA PRO A 994 -51.24 -10.86 2.57
C PRO A 994 -51.65 -11.42 1.20
N MET A 995 -50.74 -11.49 0.23
CA MET A 995 -51.02 -11.97 -1.13
C MET A 995 -50.77 -13.48 -1.29
N THR A 996 -49.68 -13.99 -0.71
CA THR A 996 -49.27 -15.41 -0.86
C THR A 996 -49.59 -16.26 0.37
N GLY A 997 -49.93 -15.64 1.52
CA GLY A 997 -50.13 -16.32 2.78
C GLY A 997 -48.87 -16.90 3.46
N ASN A 998 -47.70 -16.58 2.95
CA ASN A 998 -46.44 -17.02 3.54
C ASN A 998 -46.22 -16.33 4.88
N VAL A 999 -45.78 -17.12 5.88
CA VAL A 999 -45.48 -16.62 7.23
C VAL A 999 -44.05 -17.00 7.59
N LYS A 1000 -43.25 -16.03 8.02
CA LYS A 1000 -41.89 -16.27 8.51
C LYS A 1000 -41.65 -15.57 9.84
N ASN A 1001 -41.07 -16.32 10.79
CA ASN A 1001 -40.76 -15.84 12.13
C ASN A 1001 -39.30 -15.43 12.21
N TYR A 1002 -39.06 -14.21 12.71
CA TYR A 1002 -37.72 -13.68 12.94
C TYR A 1002 -37.50 -13.49 14.45
N PRO A 1003 -36.57 -14.23 15.08
CA PRO A 1003 -36.26 -14.04 16.49
C PRO A 1003 -35.52 -12.73 16.68
N VAL A 1004 -35.95 -11.89 17.62
CA VAL A 1004 -35.36 -10.58 17.89
C VAL A 1004 -34.95 -10.51 19.36
N SER A 1005 -33.71 -10.07 19.64
CA SER A 1005 -33.30 -9.70 20.99
C SER A 1005 -34.04 -8.42 21.42
N TYR A 1006 -34.29 -8.26 22.71
CA TYR A 1006 -35.15 -7.20 23.28
C TYR A 1006 -34.76 -5.74 22.98
N ILE A 1007 -33.62 -5.49 22.28
CA ILE A 1007 -32.96 -4.19 22.32
C ILE A 1007 -33.23 -3.25 21.15
N HIS A 1008 -33.53 -3.71 19.93
CA HIS A 1008 -33.68 -2.81 18.77
C HIS A 1008 -34.73 -3.25 17.75
N LEU A 1009 -35.91 -2.59 17.76
CA LEU A 1009 -36.82 -2.54 16.63
C LEU A 1009 -36.78 -1.14 16.02
N ARG A 1010 -36.18 -0.98 14.85
CA ARG A 1010 -36.41 0.16 13.96
C ARG A 1010 -37.37 -0.27 12.88
N ALA A 1011 -38.51 0.41 12.79
CA ALA A 1011 -39.40 0.31 11.65
C ALA A 1011 -38.85 1.16 10.50
N HIS A 1012 -38.65 0.56 9.35
CA HIS A 1012 -38.49 1.27 8.09
C HIS A 1012 -39.81 1.29 7.38
#